data_77fd0ab0481e51145ba8ff36e96fe9b2
#
_entry.id   77fd0ab0481e51145ba8ff36e96fe9b2
#
_cell.length_a   1.000
_cell.length_b   1.000
_cell.length_c   1.000
_cell.angle_alpha   90.00
_cell.angle_beta   90.00
_cell.angle_gamma   90.00
#
_symmetry.space_group_name_H-M   'P 1'
#
loop_
_entity.id
_entity.type
_entity.pdbx_description
1 polymer ?
#
loop_
_entity_poly.entity_id
_entity_poly.type
_entity_poly.pdbx_seq_one_letter_code
_entity_poly.pdbx_strand_id
1 'polypeptide(L)'
;MRKASTIFYFLLLFIPSFSNAQVADSTQVLDSVTVKAFEQIKPVRYSPVSISTVSSSIADYSNKTSLVNGLNAISGVRMEERSPGSYRINIRGSSLRSPFGVRNIKVYWNDMPVTDPGGNTYFNQFAWNNFSNISVVKGPAASMYGAGTGGLILLNNFDGAWKPGVSAEYTTGSYNLQNVFATARFGQKENKQQVSYAHNQTDGYRVQTNMRRDNFSWVSNMKGNRYDLTASLLFTDMYYQTPGALTLAEFTADPKAARPAGGGFPSAVNAKAAIFQKNLLAGFTNVLYIANGLKNTSTLYGSYTQVRNSAIRNYERRIEPSFGGRTVFNYTSYLEKGLKLGVVAGGEFQQGYFNTQVSKNKNGNPDTLQTNDDTNNQAYVIFLQSTLELANKWHFLAGASINRTKLEITRLSRYPVTRQSRTYRNELAPKFSLLKNFDEKIIFVATISKGFSPPTIAEVLPSTGVISTDLEAEQGWNYEATLRSSFFKNKLNLELTGFYFHLSDALVQRRDAGGADFFVNAGDIQQKGVEFHADYRQFITSNFFRSISARTDVTLNHFRYGSFIKGSDDFSGNELPSVPSTVFTLLTELQFNYGIYLNASYYAASSIYMNDANTAKADPYHLLGCQLGWKKKDRGACRFTIYAGIDNLLDESYSLGNDINAAGNRFYNAAPRRNYYAGVSVQWIKQKK
;
A
#
# COMPACT_ATOMS: atom_id res chain seq x y z
N MET A 1 -3.25 31.43 14.86
CA MET A 1 -1.78 31.26 14.88
C MET A 1 -1.15 31.22 16.28
N ARG A 2 -1.84 30.85 17.36
CA ARG A 2 -1.27 30.89 18.74
C ARG A 2 -1.32 29.55 19.50
N LYS A 3 -1.64 28.41 18.85
CA LYS A 3 -1.66 27.08 19.51
C LYS A 3 -0.61 26.08 19.01
N ALA A 4 0.20 26.42 18.02
CA ALA A 4 1.26 25.54 17.50
C ALA A 4 2.59 25.64 18.28
N SER A 5 2.79 26.68 19.07
CA SER A 5 4.07 26.93 19.79
C SER A 5 4.25 26.09 21.05
N THR A 6 3.18 25.55 21.64
CA THR A 6 3.25 24.90 22.97
C THR A 6 3.65 23.42 22.89
N ILE A 7 3.49 22.78 21.74
CA ILE A 7 3.81 21.35 21.57
C ILE A 7 5.32 21.14 21.38
N PHE A 8 6.04 22.11 20.85
CA PHE A 8 7.49 22.01 20.63
C PHE A 8 8.31 22.06 21.92
N TYR A 9 7.79 22.67 22.98
CA TYR A 9 8.49 22.77 24.26
C TYR A 9 8.40 21.51 25.14
N PHE A 10 7.42 20.62 24.90
CA PHE A 10 7.28 19.41 25.71
C PHE A 10 8.23 18.28 25.28
N LEU A 11 8.80 18.33 24.07
CA LEU A 11 9.76 17.33 23.58
C LEU A 11 11.20 17.53 24.08
N LEU A 12 11.52 18.70 24.65
CA LEU A 12 12.89 19.05 25.07
C LEU A 12 13.19 18.76 26.56
N LEU A 13 12.20 18.37 27.35
CA LEU A 13 12.36 18.20 28.81
C LEU A 13 12.65 16.77 29.29
N PHE A 14 12.85 15.79 28.37
CA PHE A 14 13.27 14.44 28.74
C PHE A 14 14.69 14.12 28.22
N ILE A 15 15.69 14.83 28.71
CA ILE A 15 17.08 14.37 28.65
C ILE A 15 17.42 13.76 30.00
N PRO A 16 17.35 12.42 30.18
CA PRO A 16 17.82 11.81 31.40
C PRO A 16 19.36 11.87 31.44
N SER A 17 19.90 12.37 32.53
CA SER A 17 21.33 12.29 32.84
C SER A 17 21.74 10.83 33.02
N PHE A 18 22.50 10.29 32.09
CA PHE A 18 22.97 8.91 32.13
C PHE A 18 24.21 8.79 33.03
N SER A 19 24.09 8.14 34.17
CA SER A 19 25.22 7.60 34.91
C SER A 19 25.71 6.30 34.21
N ASN A 20 27.00 6.22 33.94
CA ASN A 20 27.64 5.07 33.29
C ASN A 20 27.71 3.89 34.27
N ALA A 21 26.81 2.91 34.13
CA ALA A 21 27.01 1.57 34.64
C ALA A 21 27.49 0.68 33.48
N GLN A 22 28.73 0.23 33.52
CA GLN A 22 29.24 -0.79 32.61
C GLN A 22 28.50 -2.11 32.82
N VAL A 23 27.74 -2.53 31.85
CA VAL A 23 27.12 -3.86 31.79
C VAL A 23 27.63 -4.59 30.55
N ALA A 24 28.01 -5.84 30.74
CA ALA A 24 28.47 -6.72 29.67
C ALA A 24 27.51 -6.73 28.49
N ASP A 25 27.98 -6.27 27.36
CA ASP A 25 27.26 -6.03 26.12
C ASP A 25 27.03 -7.35 25.40
N SER A 26 25.91 -8.01 25.65
CA SER A 26 25.38 -8.96 24.67
C SER A 26 24.74 -8.14 23.55
N THR A 27 25.55 -7.65 22.62
CA THR A 27 25.12 -6.99 21.39
C THR A 27 24.30 -7.98 20.58
N GLN A 28 22.98 -8.03 20.80
CA GLN A 28 22.08 -8.44 19.74
C GLN A 28 22.12 -7.31 18.70
N VAL A 29 23.01 -7.45 17.73
CA VAL A 29 22.99 -6.68 16.51
C VAL A 29 21.58 -6.85 15.93
N LEU A 30 20.83 -5.78 15.81
CA LEU A 30 19.59 -5.78 15.04
C LEU A 30 19.96 -6.28 13.65
N ASP A 31 19.44 -7.46 13.29
CA ASP A 31 19.55 -7.95 11.91
C ASP A 31 19.06 -6.82 11.00
N SER A 32 19.96 -6.32 10.17
CA SER A 32 19.61 -5.25 9.24
C SER A 32 18.52 -5.78 8.33
N VAL A 33 17.34 -5.14 8.35
CA VAL A 33 16.21 -5.53 7.52
C VAL A 33 16.69 -5.52 6.07
N THR A 34 16.71 -6.69 5.43
CA THR A 34 17.07 -6.85 4.03
C THR A 34 15.81 -6.78 3.18
N VAL A 35 15.91 -6.10 2.06
CA VAL A 35 14.83 -6.00 1.06
C VAL A 35 15.31 -6.52 -0.27
N LYS A 36 14.40 -7.15 -1.01
CA LYS A 36 14.58 -7.46 -2.43
C LYS A 36 13.86 -6.39 -3.24
N ALA A 37 14.59 -5.43 -3.75
CA ALA A 37 14.06 -4.42 -4.66
C ALA A 37 15.00 -4.24 -5.85
N PHE A 38 14.46 -4.00 -7.03
CA PHE A 38 15.22 -3.91 -8.28
C PHE A 38 16.17 -5.11 -8.47
N GLU A 39 15.68 -6.30 -8.12
CA GLU A 39 16.37 -7.60 -8.16
C GLU A 39 17.67 -7.67 -7.35
N GLN A 40 17.84 -6.73 -6.41
CA GLN A 40 18.95 -6.70 -5.48
C GLN A 40 18.46 -7.00 -4.07
N ILE A 41 19.11 -7.96 -3.40
CA ILE A 41 18.91 -8.23 -1.98
C ILE A 41 19.96 -7.43 -1.22
N LYS A 42 19.55 -6.36 -0.57
CA LYS A 42 20.43 -5.49 0.23
C LYS A 42 19.76 -5.09 1.53
N PRO A 43 20.53 -4.78 2.58
CA PRO A 43 19.99 -4.04 3.72
C PRO A 43 19.35 -2.74 3.23
N VAL A 44 18.19 -2.37 3.78
CA VAL A 44 17.44 -1.14 3.41
C VAL A 44 18.36 0.07 3.34
N ARG A 45 19.28 0.15 4.30
CA ARG A 45 20.23 1.25 4.41
C ARG A 45 21.10 1.44 3.16
N TYR A 46 21.51 0.35 2.50
CA TYR A 46 22.36 0.36 1.31
C TYR A 46 21.58 0.24 0.00
N SER A 47 20.27 0.41 0.06
CA SER A 47 19.44 0.44 -1.15
C SER A 47 19.66 1.74 -1.93
N PRO A 48 19.92 1.67 -3.25
CA PRO A 48 20.09 2.87 -4.08
C PRO A 48 18.75 3.50 -4.49
N VAL A 49 17.68 3.25 -3.72
CA VAL A 49 16.34 3.82 -3.95
C VAL A 49 15.69 4.13 -2.60
N SER A 50 14.73 5.05 -2.60
CA SER A 50 13.89 5.32 -1.43
C SER A 50 12.93 4.15 -1.22
N ILE A 51 13.18 3.37 -0.18
CA ILE A 51 12.38 2.21 0.20
C ILE A 51 12.20 2.17 1.71
N SER A 52 10.97 1.98 2.13
CA SER A 52 10.61 1.78 3.53
C SER A 52 10.03 0.39 3.72
N THR A 53 10.35 -0.25 4.82
CA THR A 53 9.85 -1.60 5.14
C THR A 53 9.22 -1.60 6.53
N VAL A 54 8.07 -2.26 6.63
CA VAL A 54 7.38 -2.52 7.89
C VAL A 54 7.10 -4.01 8.02
N SER A 55 7.33 -4.52 9.23
CA SER A 55 6.96 -5.89 9.60
C SER A 55 5.46 -5.99 9.85
N SER A 56 4.88 -7.17 9.67
CA SER A 56 3.46 -7.43 10.02
C SER A 56 3.14 -7.18 11.50
N SER A 57 4.14 -7.12 12.39
CA SER A 57 3.96 -6.75 13.80
C SER A 57 3.49 -5.30 14.02
N ILE A 58 3.58 -4.45 12.99
CA ILE A 58 3.00 -3.10 13.04
C ILE A 58 1.48 -3.12 13.24
N ALA A 59 0.83 -4.24 12.92
CA ALA A 59 -0.59 -4.48 13.22
C ALA A 59 -0.90 -4.45 14.73
N ASP A 60 0.09 -4.69 15.60
CA ASP A 60 -0.08 -4.68 17.06
C ASP A 60 -0.35 -3.27 17.63
N TYR A 61 -0.37 -2.22 16.80
CA TYR A 61 -0.73 -0.86 17.19
C TYR A 61 -2.20 -0.51 16.94
N SER A 62 -3.04 -1.45 16.51
CA SER A 62 -4.45 -1.24 16.19
C SER A 62 -5.28 -2.52 16.29
N ASN A 63 -6.57 -2.43 15.99
CA ASN A 63 -7.52 -3.55 16.04
C ASN A 63 -7.34 -4.62 14.94
N LYS A 64 -6.40 -4.46 14.03
CA LYS A 64 -6.04 -5.40 12.94
C LYS A 64 -7.11 -5.66 11.87
N THR A 65 -8.21 -4.92 11.84
CA THR A 65 -9.25 -5.09 10.83
C THR A 65 -8.77 -4.68 9.45
N SER A 66 -7.97 -3.61 9.38
CA SER A 66 -7.50 -2.96 8.18
C SER A 66 -5.97 -2.82 8.16
N LEU A 67 -5.41 -2.64 6.96
CA LEU A 67 -3.98 -2.36 6.75
C LEU A 67 -3.65 -0.86 6.88
N VAL A 68 -4.64 0.00 7.11
CA VAL A 68 -4.51 1.47 7.10
C VAL A 68 -3.43 1.96 8.05
N ASN A 69 -3.47 1.54 9.32
CA ASN A 69 -2.53 2.04 10.33
C ASN A 69 -1.09 1.64 10.04
N GLY A 70 -0.88 0.44 9.49
CA GLY A 70 0.47 -0.02 9.14
C GLY A 70 1.07 0.70 7.95
N LEU A 71 0.28 0.99 6.90
CA LEU A 71 0.75 1.73 5.74
C LEU A 71 0.92 3.22 6.05
N ASN A 72 0.07 3.80 6.89
CA ASN A 72 0.18 5.18 7.34
C ASN A 72 1.38 5.42 8.29
N ALA A 73 2.05 4.36 8.74
CA ALA A 73 3.32 4.43 9.47
C ALA A 73 4.55 4.48 8.53
N ILE A 74 4.36 4.81 7.26
CA ILE A 74 5.43 4.99 6.26
C ILE A 74 5.33 6.40 5.70
N SER A 75 6.40 7.19 5.83
CA SER A 75 6.44 8.53 5.24
C SER A 75 6.19 8.51 3.74
N GLY A 76 5.41 9.47 3.23
CA GLY A 76 5.02 9.55 1.82
C GLY A 76 3.92 8.57 1.40
N VAL A 77 3.45 7.70 2.29
CA VAL A 77 2.37 6.75 2.03
C VAL A 77 1.15 7.13 2.85
N ARG A 78 -0.03 7.12 2.23
CA ARG A 78 -1.31 7.31 2.89
C ARG A 78 -2.32 6.29 2.38
N MET A 79 -2.85 5.51 3.29
CA MET A 79 -3.99 4.64 3.04
C MET A 79 -5.21 5.20 3.72
N GLU A 80 -6.33 5.19 3.03
CA GLU A 80 -7.62 5.68 3.53
C GLU A 80 -8.70 4.64 3.31
N GLU A 81 -9.68 4.62 4.19
CA GLU A 81 -10.81 3.71 4.16
C GLU A 81 -12.11 4.50 4.30
N ARG A 82 -13.04 4.36 3.34
CA ARG A 82 -14.36 5.02 3.37
C ARG A 82 -15.40 4.24 4.15
N SER A 83 -15.25 2.95 4.15
CA SER A 83 -15.99 1.97 4.94
C SER A 83 -15.12 0.72 5.03
N PRO A 84 -15.32 -0.15 6.04
CA PRO A 84 -14.53 -1.39 6.15
C PRO A 84 -14.44 -2.13 4.82
N GLY A 85 -13.22 -2.39 4.35
CA GLY A 85 -12.96 -3.06 3.06
C GLY A 85 -12.96 -2.17 1.81
N SER A 86 -13.37 -0.92 1.89
CA SER A 86 -13.34 0.04 0.79
C SER A 86 -12.25 1.08 0.97
N TYR A 87 -11.07 0.88 0.39
CA TYR A 87 -9.93 1.76 0.61
C TYR A 87 -9.17 2.13 -0.65
N ARG A 88 -8.31 3.12 -0.52
CA ARG A 88 -7.34 3.55 -1.52
C ARG A 88 -5.98 3.73 -0.88
N ILE A 89 -4.93 3.59 -1.70
CA ILE A 89 -3.55 3.86 -1.30
C ILE A 89 -3.02 5.00 -2.16
N ASN A 90 -2.34 5.92 -1.51
CA ASN A 90 -1.67 7.07 -2.09
C ASN A 90 -0.19 7.00 -1.74
N ILE A 91 0.69 7.06 -2.73
CA ILE A 91 2.11 7.28 -2.55
C ILE A 91 2.45 8.58 -3.25
N ARG A 92 2.90 9.60 -2.48
CA ARG A 92 3.31 10.91 -3.01
C ARG A 92 2.28 11.52 -3.97
N GLY A 93 0.99 11.55 -3.60
CA GLY A 93 -0.05 12.21 -4.38
C GLY A 93 -0.67 11.40 -5.52
N SER A 94 -0.40 10.09 -5.62
CA SER A 94 -0.93 9.24 -6.71
C SER A 94 -2.44 8.98 -6.67
N SER A 95 -3.19 9.57 -5.73
CA SER A 95 -4.63 9.28 -5.51
C SER A 95 -5.60 10.03 -6.42
N LEU A 96 -5.17 11.00 -7.19
CA LEU A 96 -6.07 11.80 -8.06
C LEU A 96 -6.83 10.96 -9.10
N ARG A 97 -6.23 9.89 -9.58
CA ARG A 97 -6.82 8.92 -10.50
C ARG A 97 -7.67 7.86 -9.81
N SER A 98 -7.53 7.68 -8.50
CA SER A 98 -8.08 6.54 -7.81
C SER A 98 -9.01 6.96 -6.69
N PRO A 99 -10.26 7.28 -7.02
CA PRO A 99 -11.28 7.52 -5.98
C PRO A 99 -11.52 6.28 -5.15
N PHE A 100 -11.30 5.09 -5.72
CA PHE A 100 -11.48 3.78 -5.09
C PHE A 100 -10.43 2.80 -5.62
N GLY A 101 -9.96 1.92 -4.74
CA GLY A 101 -8.98 0.90 -5.09
C GLY A 101 -7.55 1.44 -5.16
N VAL A 102 -6.67 0.71 -5.80
CA VAL A 102 -5.25 1.03 -5.94
C VAL A 102 -4.89 1.06 -7.41
N ARG A 103 -4.50 2.23 -7.89
CA ARG A 103 -4.03 2.48 -9.26
C ARG A 103 -2.70 3.21 -9.20
N ASN A 104 -1.94 3.25 -10.26
CA ASN A 104 -0.62 3.89 -10.30
C ASN A 104 0.44 3.30 -9.36
N ILE A 105 0.13 2.21 -8.68
CA ILE A 105 1.03 1.52 -7.76
C ILE A 105 1.05 0.07 -8.17
N LYS A 106 2.23 -0.44 -8.50
CA LYS A 106 2.41 -1.87 -8.74
C LYS A 106 2.51 -2.61 -7.41
N VAL A 107 1.88 -3.78 -7.33
CA VAL A 107 1.93 -4.64 -6.14
C VAL A 107 2.38 -6.02 -6.56
N TYR A 108 3.34 -6.58 -5.81
CA TYR A 108 3.81 -7.96 -5.97
C TYR A 108 3.66 -8.70 -4.65
N TRP A 109 3.30 -9.98 -4.74
CA TRP A 109 3.30 -10.90 -3.63
C TRP A 109 4.18 -12.10 -3.95
N ASN A 110 5.29 -12.29 -3.22
CA ASN A 110 6.30 -13.34 -3.48
C ASN A 110 6.75 -13.38 -4.95
N ASP A 111 7.12 -12.23 -5.51
CA ASP A 111 7.51 -12.00 -6.91
C ASP A 111 6.39 -12.18 -7.96
N MET A 112 5.16 -12.50 -7.56
CA MET A 112 3.99 -12.53 -8.45
C MET A 112 3.35 -11.15 -8.55
N PRO A 113 3.08 -10.62 -9.74
CA PRO A 113 2.25 -9.43 -9.90
C PRO A 113 0.83 -9.64 -9.35
N VAL A 114 0.39 -8.77 -8.47
CA VAL A 114 -1.00 -8.68 -7.97
C VAL A 114 -1.79 -7.65 -8.76
N THR A 115 -1.12 -6.60 -9.24
CA THR A 115 -1.71 -5.61 -10.15
C THR A 115 -2.05 -6.30 -11.46
N ASP A 116 -3.31 -6.24 -11.85
CA ASP A 116 -3.81 -6.86 -13.07
C ASP A 116 -3.32 -6.11 -14.34
N PRO A 117 -3.44 -6.71 -15.54
CA PRO A 117 -3.03 -6.07 -16.79
C PRO A 117 -3.87 -4.83 -17.15
N GLY A 118 -5.01 -4.62 -16.50
CA GLY A 118 -5.82 -3.41 -16.60
C GLY A 118 -5.39 -2.27 -15.68
N GLY A 119 -4.33 -2.48 -14.89
CA GLY A 119 -3.73 -1.47 -14.02
C GLY A 119 -4.40 -1.31 -12.65
N ASN A 120 -5.29 -2.21 -12.25
CA ASN A 120 -5.96 -2.18 -10.96
C ASN A 120 -5.38 -3.20 -9.98
N THR A 121 -5.44 -2.91 -8.68
CA THR A 121 -5.06 -3.85 -7.62
C THR A 121 -6.15 -3.94 -6.56
N TYR A 122 -6.68 -5.14 -6.34
CA TYR A 122 -7.57 -5.43 -5.23
C TYR A 122 -6.76 -5.69 -3.96
N PHE A 123 -6.24 -4.63 -3.34
CA PHE A 123 -5.38 -4.75 -2.16
C PHE A 123 -6.15 -5.26 -0.92
N ASN A 124 -7.49 -5.12 -0.90
CA ASN A 124 -8.39 -5.64 0.13
C ASN A 124 -8.49 -7.17 0.20
N GLN A 125 -7.89 -7.87 -0.75
CA GLN A 125 -7.79 -9.32 -0.69
C GLN A 125 -6.78 -9.83 0.36
N PHE A 126 -5.92 -8.97 0.91
CA PHE A 126 -4.91 -9.36 1.89
C PHE A 126 -5.37 -9.14 3.33
N ALA A 127 -4.93 -10.06 4.20
CA ALA A 127 -4.99 -9.96 5.65
C ALA A 127 -3.56 -9.91 6.24
N TRP A 128 -3.42 -9.45 7.49
CA TRP A 128 -2.11 -9.27 8.13
C TRP A 128 -1.25 -10.54 8.22
N ASN A 129 -1.84 -11.71 8.23
CA ASN A 129 -1.11 -12.99 8.29
C ASN A 129 -0.76 -13.59 6.91
N ASN A 130 -1.03 -12.89 5.80
CA ASN A 130 -0.65 -13.34 4.46
C ASN A 130 0.80 -13.00 4.09
N PHE A 131 1.48 -12.16 4.87
CA PHE A 131 2.86 -11.74 4.63
C PHE A 131 3.57 -11.47 5.95
N SER A 132 4.90 -11.50 5.94
CA SER A 132 5.75 -11.17 7.09
C SER A 132 6.19 -9.71 7.08
N ASN A 133 6.35 -9.12 5.89
CA ASN A 133 6.72 -7.72 5.73
C ASN A 133 6.10 -7.09 4.50
N ILE A 134 5.98 -5.78 4.55
CA ILE A 134 5.59 -4.90 3.44
C ILE A 134 6.77 -3.99 3.16
N SER A 135 7.25 -3.95 1.92
CA SER A 135 8.24 -2.98 1.46
C SER A 135 7.62 -2.06 0.43
N VAL A 136 7.79 -0.75 0.60
CA VAL A 136 7.27 0.26 -0.30
C VAL A 136 8.41 1.03 -0.93
N VAL A 137 8.55 0.94 -2.24
CA VAL A 137 9.42 1.81 -3.05
C VAL A 137 8.60 3.02 -3.44
N LYS A 138 9.07 4.21 -3.07
CA LYS A 138 8.37 5.47 -3.30
C LYS A 138 8.85 6.12 -4.60
N GLY A 139 7.90 6.66 -5.38
CA GLY A 139 8.16 7.20 -6.72
C GLY A 139 8.32 6.14 -7.80
N PRO A 140 8.55 6.55 -9.06
CA PRO A 140 8.50 5.67 -10.21
C PRO A 140 9.46 4.48 -10.14
N ALA A 141 8.92 3.27 -10.33
CA ALA A 141 9.67 2.02 -10.43
C ALA A 141 9.60 1.40 -11.84
N ALA A 142 9.17 2.19 -12.82
CA ALA A 142 8.85 1.73 -14.16
C ALA A 142 10.04 1.13 -14.92
N SER A 143 11.27 1.53 -14.59
CA SER A 143 12.49 0.98 -15.21
C SER A 143 12.66 -0.53 -15.08
N MET A 144 11.87 -1.21 -14.25
CA MET A 144 11.94 -2.66 -14.07
C MET A 144 10.57 -3.32 -13.84
N TYR A 145 9.58 -2.56 -13.34
CA TYR A 145 8.29 -3.13 -12.91
C TYR A 145 7.10 -2.68 -13.77
N GLY A 146 7.37 -1.94 -14.84
CA GLY A 146 6.34 -1.47 -15.76
C GLY A 146 5.55 -0.27 -15.23
N ALA A 147 4.38 -0.04 -15.80
CA ALA A 147 3.55 1.13 -15.56
C ALA A 147 3.23 1.35 -14.08
N GLY A 148 3.41 2.59 -13.59
CA GLY A 148 3.12 3.03 -12.24
C GLY A 148 3.94 4.28 -11.89
N THR A 149 3.26 5.41 -11.66
CA THR A 149 3.90 6.69 -11.32
C THR A 149 4.06 6.85 -9.81
N GLY A 150 3.20 6.22 -9.00
CA GLY A 150 3.23 6.34 -7.53
C GLY A 150 4.32 5.52 -6.86
N GLY A 151 4.55 4.28 -7.32
CA GLY A 151 5.55 3.41 -6.70
C GLY A 151 5.26 1.91 -6.79
N LEU A 152 5.90 1.17 -5.88
CA LEU A 152 5.86 -0.28 -5.84
C LEU A 152 5.66 -0.78 -4.40
N ILE A 153 4.77 -1.74 -4.20
CA ILE A 153 4.57 -2.45 -2.94
C ILE A 153 4.97 -3.92 -3.13
N LEU A 154 5.86 -4.40 -2.27
CA LEU A 154 6.33 -5.78 -2.23
C LEU A 154 5.85 -6.44 -0.94
N LEU A 155 5.10 -7.52 -1.04
CA LEU A 155 4.60 -8.34 0.06
C LEU A 155 5.37 -9.66 0.08
N ASN A 156 6.00 -9.99 1.20
CA ASN A 156 6.84 -11.19 1.31
C ASN A 156 6.43 -12.03 2.53
N ASN A 157 6.41 -13.36 2.36
CA ASN A 157 6.08 -14.32 3.43
C ASN A 157 7.28 -14.83 4.20
N PHE A 158 8.44 -14.96 3.56
CA PHE A 158 9.64 -15.55 4.15
C PHE A 158 10.65 -14.48 4.49
N ASP A 159 10.74 -14.15 5.77
CA ASP A 159 11.88 -13.45 6.36
C ASP A 159 12.95 -14.47 6.82
N GLY A 160 14.11 -13.97 7.24
CA GLY A 160 15.21 -14.83 7.67
C GLY A 160 14.92 -15.74 8.88
N ALA A 161 13.90 -15.44 9.68
CA ALA A 161 13.63 -16.07 10.97
C ALA A 161 12.55 -17.16 10.89
N TRP A 162 12.70 -18.14 9.99
CA TRP A 162 11.75 -19.25 9.88
C TRP A 162 11.70 -20.11 11.13
N LYS A 163 10.51 -20.19 11.75
CA LYS A 163 10.23 -21.05 12.91
C LYS A 163 8.96 -21.85 12.67
N PRO A 164 9.05 -23.19 12.54
CA PRO A 164 7.88 -24.04 12.48
C PRO A 164 7.03 -23.92 13.75
N GLY A 165 5.71 -23.93 13.57
CA GLY A 165 4.78 -23.80 14.67
C GLY A 165 3.37 -23.45 14.19
N VAL A 166 2.45 -23.33 15.13
CA VAL A 166 1.06 -22.94 14.88
C VAL A 166 0.76 -21.72 15.73
N SER A 167 0.06 -20.75 15.15
CA SER A 167 -0.47 -19.59 15.87
C SER A 167 -1.94 -19.40 15.58
N ALA A 168 -2.69 -19.01 16.60
CA ALA A 168 -4.08 -18.60 16.50
C ALA A 168 -4.26 -17.31 17.33
N GLU A 169 -5.02 -16.38 16.78
CA GLU A 169 -5.36 -15.12 17.43
C GLU A 169 -6.83 -14.81 17.22
N TYR A 170 -7.50 -14.35 18.26
CA TYR A 170 -8.86 -13.84 18.23
C TYR A 170 -8.88 -12.43 18.80
N THR A 171 -9.53 -11.51 18.07
CA THR A 171 -9.76 -10.13 18.52
C THR A 171 -11.24 -9.81 18.39
N THR A 172 -11.80 -9.22 19.45
CA THR A 172 -13.18 -8.69 19.44
C THR A 172 -13.19 -7.23 19.87
N GLY A 173 -14.23 -6.50 19.54
CA GLY A 173 -14.29 -5.07 19.89
C GLY A 173 -15.59 -4.38 19.51
N SER A 174 -15.54 -3.07 19.53
CA SER A 174 -16.65 -2.20 19.15
C SER A 174 -17.18 -2.52 17.75
N TYR A 175 -18.44 -2.24 17.50
CA TYR A 175 -19.12 -2.47 16.21
C TYR A 175 -19.12 -3.96 15.81
N ASN A 176 -19.32 -4.85 16.79
CA ASN A 176 -19.34 -6.31 16.60
C ASN A 176 -18.09 -6.82 15.86
N LEU A 177 -16.94 -6.19 16.15
CA LEU A 177 -15.66 -6.59 15.57
C LEU A 177 -15.30 -8.01 15.98
N GLN A 178 -14.97 -8.86 15.01
CA GLN A 178 -14.43 -10.19 15.21
C GLN A 178 -13.33 -10.45 14.17
N ASN A 179 -12.11 -10.65 14.65
CA ASN A 179 -11.00 -11.07 13.79
C ASN A 179 -10.44 -12.40 14.30
N VAL A 180 -10.28 -13.35 13.41
CA VAL A 180 -9.59 -14.62 13.65
C VAL A 180 -8.40 -14.69 12.71
N PHE A 181 -7.21 -14.93 13.24
CA PHE A 181 -6.02 -15.23 12.43
C PHE A 181 -5.45 -16.58 12.87
N ALA A 182 -5.29 -17.49 11.93
CA ALA A 182 -4.64 -18.77 12.16
C ALA A 182 -3.52 -18.95 11.15
N THR A 183 -2.36 -19.42 11.61
CA THR A 183 -1.21 -19.70 10.73
C THR A 183 -0.49 -20.94 11.20
N ALA A 184 -0.27 -21.89 10.30
CA ALA A 184 0.56 -23.06 10.51
C ALA A 184 1.81 -22.97 9.65
N ARG A 185 2.98 -23.13 10.27
CA ARG A 185 4.29 -23.18 9.63
C ARG A 185 4.95 -24.50 9.91
N PHE A 186 5.31 -25.23 8.88
CA PHE A 186 5.94 -26.56 9.01
C PHE A 186 7.08 -26.71 7.99
N GLY A 187 7.90 -27.73 8.19
CA GLY A 187 9.10 -27.96 7.41
C GLY A 187 10.34 -27.28 8.00
N GLN A 188 11.46 -27.41 7.29
CA GLN A 188 12.78 -26.92 7.70
C GLN A 188 13.31 -25.89 6.69
N LYS A 189 14.63 -25.57 6.78
CA LYS A 189 15.28 -24.55 5.93
C LYS A 189 15.07 -24.77 4.42
N GLU A 190 15.07 -26.03 3.98
CA GLU A 190 15.01 -26.42 2.56
C GLU A 190 13.57 -26.68 2.08
N ASN A 191 12.65 -26.85 2.98
CA ASN A 191 11.23 -27.03 2.66
C ASN A 191 10.37 -26.31 3.69
N LYS A 192 9.93 -25.11 3.36
CA LYS A 192 9.11 -24.25 4.21
C LYS A 192 7.69 -24.22 3.68
N GLN A 193 6.72 -24.48 4.54
CA GLN A 193 5.32 -24.44 4.22
C GLN A 193 4.59 -23.53 5.20
N GLN A 194 3.81 -22.60 4.68
CA GLN A 194 2.92 -21.76 5.48
C GLN A 194 1.50 -21.86 4.95
N VAL A 195 0.57 -22.19 5.83
CA VAL A 195 -0.88 -22.11 5.59
C VAL A 195 -1.43 -21.06 6.53
N SER A 196 -2.21 -20.13 6.03
CA SER A 196 -2.83 -19.08 6.83
C SER A 196 -4.32 -18.96 6.49
N TYR A 197 -5.12 -18.74 7.52
CA TYR A 197 -6.52 -18.38 7.43
C TYR A 197 -6.77 -17.09 8.20
N ALA A 198 -7.62 -16.23 7.66
CA ALA A 198 -8.11 -15.06 8.36
C ALA A 198 -9.61 -14.90 8.13
N HIS A 199 -10.34 -14.62 9.21
CA HIS A 199 -11.72 -14.17 9.18
C HIS A 199 -11.77 -12.80 9.82
N ASN A 200 -12.33 -11.80 9.13
CA ASN A 200 -12.54 -10.47 9.63
C ASN A 200 -14.02 -10.09 9.44
N GLN A 201 -14.68 -9.63 10.48
CA GLN A 201 -16.07 -9.21 10.46
C GLN A 201 -16.27 -7.98 11.33
N THR A 202 -17.12 -7.05 10.88
CA THR A 202 -17.56 -5.89 11.66
C THR A 202 -18.86 -5.33 11.10
N ASP A 203 -19.71 -4.75 11.95
CA ASP A 203 -20.87 -4.00 11.51
C ASP A 203 -20.47 -2.61 11.00
N GLY A 204 -19.29 -2.12 11.40
CA GLY A 204 -18.78 -0.80 11.07
C GLY A 204 -19.43 0.32 11.88
N TYR A 205 -18.92 1.54 11.70
CA TYR A 205 -19.35 2.72 12.46
C TYR A 205 -20.65 3.34 11.98
N ARG A 206 -20.85 3.35 10.66
CA ARG A 206 -21.99 3.97 10.00
C ARG A 206 -23.08 2.94 9.64
N VAL A 207 -24.29 3.40 9.43
CA VAL A 207 -25.33 2.63 8.75
C VAL A 207 -24.81 2.20 7.36
N GLN A 208 -25.09 0.99 6.95
CA GLN A 208 -24.63 0.42 5.66
C GLN A 208 -23.11 0.30 5.57
N THR A 209 -22.45 -0.24 6.62
CA THR A 209 -20.99 -0.45 6.66
C THR A 209 -20.54 -1.84 7.10
N ASN A 210 -21.44 -2.83 7.12
CA ASN A 210 -21.06 -4.19 7.46
C ASN A 210 -19.98 -4.72 6.50
N MET A 211 -19.02 -5.46 7.03
CA MET A 211 -17.97 -6.13 6.28
C MET A 211 -17.73 -7.54 6.82
N ARG A 212 -17.51 -8.48 5.89
CA ARG A 212 -16.98 -9.82 6.17
C ARG A 212 -15.93 -10.16 5.13
N ARG A 213 -14.80 -10.70 5.57
CA ARG A 213 -13.75 -11.19 4.70
C ARG A 213 -13.22 -12.52 5.24
N ASP A 214 -13.27 -13.54 4.42
CA ASP A 214 -12.62 -14.82 4.62
C ASP A 214 -11.43 -14.92 3.66
N ASN A 215 -10.26 -15.23 4.19
CA ASN A 215 -9.02 -15.27 3.45
C ASN A 215 -8.27 -16.56 3.76
N PHE A 216 -7.83 -17.25 2.73
CA PHE A 216 -6.98 -18.43 2.82
C PHE A 216 -5.73 -18.22 1.98
N SER A 217 -4.56 -18.51 2.53
CA SER A 217 -3.32 -18.54 1.75
C SER A 217 -2.46 -19.75 2.08
N TRP A 218 -1.78 -20.25 1.05
CA TRP A 218 -0.75 -21.27 1.15
C TRP A 218 0.49 -20.80 0.40
N VAL A 219 1.63 -20.87 1.07
CA VAL A 219 2.93 -20.55 0.46
C VAL A 219 3.92 -21.65 0.81
N SER A 220 4.55 -22.21 -0.22
CA SER A 220 5.55 -23.25 -0.14
C SER A 220 6.86 -22.74 -0.72
N ASN A 221 7.98 -22.97 -0.04
CA ASN A 221 9.31 -22.71 -0.58
C ASN A 221 10.17 -23.98 -0.45
N MET A 222 10.63 -24.50 -1.57
CA MET A 222 11.45 -25.70 -1.67
C MET A 222 12.78 -25.38 -2.32
N LYS A 223 13.88 -25.67 -1.62
CA LYS A 223 15.24 -25.43 -2.09
C LYS A 223 15.94 -26.74 -2.46
N GLY A 224 16.45 -26.80 -3.67
CA GLY A 224 17.39 -27.82 -4.09
C GLY A 224 18.79 -27.24 -4.32
N ASN A 225 19.69 -28.04 -4.81
CA ASN A 225 21.09 -27.61 -5.03
C ASN A 225 21.22 -26.49 -6.06
N ARG A 226 20.39 -26.46 -7.09
CA ARG A 226 20.42 -25.50 -8.19
C ARG A 226 19.13 -24.71 -8.38
N TYR A 227 18.12 -24.91 -7.53
CA TYR A 227 16.86 -24.23 -7.65
C TYR A 227 16.29 -23.82 -6.29
N ASP A 228 15.44 -22.80 -6.30
CA ASP A 228 14.63 -22.35 -5.16
C ASP A 228 13.23 -22.08 -5.70
N LEU A 229 12.31 -23.01 -5.45
CA LEU A 229 10.94 -22.95 -5.96
C LEU A 229 9.99 -22.44 -4.88
N THR A 230 9.27 -21.38 -5.17
CA THR A 230 8.19 -20.86 -4.33
C THR A 230 6.86 -21.02 -5.05
N ALA A 231 5.91 -21.75 -4.47
CA ALA A 231 4.53 -21.80 -4.90
C ALA A 231 3.67 -20.98 -3.93
N SER A 232 2.70 -20.24 -4.46
CA SER A 232 1.83 -19.38 -3.68
C SER A 232 0.40 -19.45 -4.18
N LEU A 233 -0.55 -19.52 -3.23
CA LEU A 233 -2.00 -19.53 -3.46
C LEU A 233 -2.66 -18.58 -2.47
N LEU A 234 -3.54 -17.72 -2.95
CA LEU A 234 -4.39 -16.83 -2.16
C LEU A 234 -5.82 -16.94 -2.67
N PHE A 235 -6.75 -17.18 -1.76
CA PHE A 235 -8.18 -17.11 -2.02
C PHE A 235 -8.84 -16.18 -1.02
N THR A 236 -9.74 -15.32 -1.50
CA THR A 236 -10.50 -14.40 -0.65
C THR A 236 -11.96 -14.36 -1.08
N ASP A 237 -12.87 -14.49 -0.13
CA ASP A 237 -14.31 -14.21 -0.26
C ASP A 237 -14.62 -13.01 0.64
N MET A 238 -15.10 -11.93 0.04
CA MET A 238 -15.33 -10.68 0.73
C MET A 238 -16.68 -10.08 0.39
N TYR A 239 -17.33 -9.56 1.41
CA TYR A 239 -18.52 -8.73 1.32
C TYR A 239 -18.32 -7.47 2.13
N TYR A 240 -18.68 -6.33 1.58
CA TYR A 240 -18.74 -5.08 2.33
C TYR A 240 -19.76 -4.12 1.75
N GLN A 241 -20.40 -3.36 2.66
CA GLN A 241 -21.38 -2.35 2.33
C GLN A 241 -20.72 -1.00 2.07
N THR A 242 -21.38 -0.16 1.29
CA THR A 242 -20.89 1.16 0.92
C THR A 242 -21.96 2.22 1.29
N PRO A 243 -21.73 2.99 2.35
CA PRO A 243 -22.72 3.95 2.87
C PRO A 243 -22.92 5.17 1.98
N GLY A 244 -22.00 5.45 1.07
CA GLY A 244 -21.92 6.69 0.29
C GLY A 244 -21.51 7.90 1.14
N ALA A 245 -20.95 8.92 0.46
CA ALA A 245 -20.51 10.14 1.12
C ALA A 245 -21.66 11.08 1.48
N LEU A 246 -21.44 11.87 2.52
CA LEU A 246 -22.36 12.87 3.06
C LEU A 246 -21.95 14.28 2.63
N THR A 247 -22.90 15.23 2.62
CA THR A 247 -22.61 16.67 2.62
C THR A 247 -22.09 17.08 4.00
N LEU A 248 -21.52 18.27 4.13
CA LEU A 248 -21.08 18.79 5.44
C LEU A 248 -22.23 18.86 6.43
N ALA A 249 -23.41 19.33 6.01
CA ALA A 249 -24.59 19.44 6.86
C ALA A 249 -25.05 18.05 7.37
N GLU A 250 -25.11 17.04 6.50
CA GLU A 250 -25.48 15.68 6.87
C GLU A 250 -24.41 15.04 7.79
N PHE A 251 -23.13 15.25 7.52
CA PHE A 251 -22.03 14.77 8.35
C PHE A 251 -22.03 15.38 9.75
N THR A 252 -22.37 16.67 9.87
CA THR A 252 -22.44 17.37 11.15
C THR A 252 -23.71 16.98 11.95
N ALA A 253 -24.83 16.76 11.26
CA ALA A 253 -26.09 16.38 11.90
C ALA A 253 -26.06 14.95 12.41
N ASP A 254 -25.60 13.98 11.59
CA ASP A 254 -25.45 12.57 11.97
C ASP A 254 -24.30 11.92 11.20
N PRO A 255 -23.09 11.86 11.77
CA PRO A 255 -21.95 11.22 11.12
C PRO A 255 -22.11 9.70 10.92
N LYS A 256 -23.07 9.06 11.60
CA LYS A 256 -23.36 7.63 11.41
C LYS A 256 -24.32 7.36 10.25
N ALA A 257 -24.97 8.36 9.71
CA ALA A 257 -25.94 8.18 8.63
C ALA A 257 -25.26 7.59 7.35
N ALA A 258 -26.01 6.77 6.63
CA ALA A 258 -25.72 6.47 5.23
C ALA A 258 -26.26 7.60 4.33
N ARG A 259 -25.74 7.72 3.11
CA ARG A 259 -26.23 8.70 2.14
C ARG A 259 -27.76 8.59 1.97
N PRO A 260 -28.52 9.65 2.23
CA PRO A 260 -29.97 9.67 2.01
C PRO A 260 -30.31 9.66 0.52
N ALA A 261 -31.58 9.44 0.21
CA ALA A 261 -32.12 9.64 -1.13
C ALA A 261 -32.06 11.13 -1.53
N GLY A 262 -31.80 11.38 -2.81
CA GLY A 262 -31.74 12.74 -3.34
C GLY A 262 -31.21 12.81 -4.77
N GLY A 263 -31.53 13.88 -5.51
CA GLY A 263 -31.12 14.06 -6.89
C GLY A 263 -31.64 12.98 -7.85
N GLY A 264 -32.82 12.38 -7.56
CA GLY A 264 -33.38 11.30 -8.36
C GLY A 264 -32.79 9.90 -8.07
N PHE A 265 -31.94 9.77 -7.05
CA PHE A 265 -31.30 8.50 -6.66
C PHE A 265 -31.84 8.01 -5.32
N PRO A 266 -31.93 6.66 -5.12
CA PRO A 266 -32.30 6.09 -3.81
C PRO A 266 -31.21 6.35 -2.76
N SER A 267 -31.56 6.14 -1.49
CA SER A 267 -30.57 6.08 -0.42
C SER A 267 -29.63 4.88 -0.61
N ALA A 268 -28.46 4.93 0.02
CA ALA A 268 -27.54 3.80 0.02
C ALA A 268 -28.17 2.53 0.62
N VAL A 269 -29.04 2.70 1.62
CA VAL A 269 -29.80 1.60 2.26
C VAL A 269 -30.81 0.99 1.28
N ASN A 270 -31.63 1.80 0.62
CA ASN A 270 -32.63 1.31 -0.34
C ASN A 270 -31.98 0.68 -1.57
N ALA A 271 -30.86 1.22 -2.02
CA ALA A 271 -30.05 0.63 -3.08
C ALA A 271 -29.37 -0.67 -2.66
N LYS A 272 -29.39 -1.03 -1.37
CA LYS A 272 -28.59 -2.11 -0.77
C LYS A 272 -27.13 -2.06 -1.25
N ALA A 273 -26.54 -0.85 -1.18
CA ALA A 273 -25.24 -0.57 -1.76
C ALA A 273 -24.15 -1.40 -1.08
N ALA A 274 -23.54 -2.32 -1.86
CA ALA A 274 -22.58 -3.30 -1.35
C ALA A 274 -21.71 -3.87 -2.48
N ILE A 275 -20.56 -4.39 -2.10
CA ILE A 275 -19.65 -5.11 -2.99
C ILE A 275 -19.45 -6.53 -2.47
N PHE A 276 -19.65 -7.51 -3.36
CA PHE A 276 -19.28 -8.92 -3.19
C PHE A 276 -18.09 -9.18 -4.09
N GLN A 277 -17.01 -9.67 -3.52
CA GLN A 277 -15.76 -9.87 -4.25
C GLN A 277 -15.17 -11.23 -3.91
N LYS A 278 -14.79 -12.00 -4.94
CA LYS A 278 -14.00 -13.22 -4.80
C LYS A 278 -12.72 -13.08 -5.61
N ASN A 279 -11.61 -13.41 -4.98
CA ASN A 279 -10.30 -13.37 -5.63
C ASN A 279 -9.62 -14.71 -5.48
N LEU A 280 -9.00 -15.17 -6.55
CA LEU A 280 -8.05 -16.27 -6.57
C LEU A 280 -6.78 -15.81 -7.25
N LEU A 281 -5.65 -15.96 -6.59
CA LEU A 281 -4.31 -15.71 -7.14
C LEU A 281 -3.46 -16.95 -6.87
N ALA A 282 -2.85 -17.50 -7.90
CA ALA A 282 -1.98 -18.66 -7.78
C ALA A 282 -0.81 -18.54 -8.75
N GLY A 283 0.34 -19.05 -8.34
CA GLY A 283 1.50 -19.10 -9.21
C GLY A 283 2.73 -19.67 -8.51
N PHE A 284 3.80 -19.74 -9.27
CA PHE A 284 5.09 -20.22 -8.79
C PHE A 284 6.23 -19.39 -9.35
N THR A 285 7.23 -19.22 -8.52
CA THR A 285 8.50 -18.57 -8.83
C THR A 285 9.63 -19.56 -8.66
N ASN A 286 10.43 -19.75 -9.68
CA ASN A 286 11.63 -20.59 -9.64
C ASN A 286 12.87 -19.72 -9.79
N VAL A 287 13.80 -19.82 -8.84
CA VAL A 287 15.16 -19.28 -8.96
C VAL A 287 16.08 -20.40 -9.37
N LEU A 288 16.61 -20.36 -10.58
CA LEU A 288 17.57 -21.33 -11.12
C LEU A 288 19.00 -20.74 -11.03
N TYR A 289 19.90 -21.43 -10.34
CA TYR A 289 21.32 -21.08 -10.28
C TYR A 289 22.04 -21.76 -11.45
N ILE A 290 22.30 -20.99 -12.52
CA ILE A 290 22.80 -21.50 -13.80
C ILE A 290 24.30 -21.72 -13.74
N ALA A 291 25.04 -20.71 -13.27
CA ALA A 291 26.47 -20.69 -13.14
C ALA A 291 26.92 -19.79 -12.00
N ASN A 292 28.22 -19.76 -11.71
CA ASN A 292 28.77 -18.84 -10.71
C ASN A 292 28.44 -17.39 -11.08
N GLY A 293 27.72 -16.70 -10.19
CA GLY A 293 27.26 -15.32 -10.40
C GLY A 293 26.05 -15.17 -11.33
N LEU A 294 25.57 -16.23 -12.01
CA LEU A 294 24.42 -16.15 -12.91
C LEU A 294 23.24 -16.96 -12.40
N LYS A 295 22.12 -16.29 -12.18
CA LYS A 295 20.84 -16.92 -11.83
C LYS A 295 19.71 -16.39 -12.72
N ASN A 296 18.70 -17.22 -12.92
CA ASN A 296 17.43 -16.84 -13.52
C ASN A 296 16.32 -16.95 -12.46
N THR A 297 15.44 -15.96 -12.41
CA THR A 297 14.20 -16.01 -11.63
C THR A 297 13.04 -15.94 -12.61
N SER A 298 12.25 -17.00 -12.68
CA SER A 298 11.06 -17.06 -13.55
C SER A 298 9.82 -17.28 -12.72
N THR A 299 8.79 -16.44 -12.94
CA THR A 299 7.49 -16.48 -12.29
C THR A 299 6.42 -16.70 -13.32
N LEU A 300 5.50 -17.62 -13.06
CA LEU A 300 4.26 -17.80 -13.81
C LEU A 300 3.08 -17.74 -12.84
N TYR A 301 2.00 -17.09 -13.24
CA TYR A 301 0.85 -16.92 -12.37
C TYR A 301 -0.45 -16.77 -13.15
N GLY A 302 -1.56 -17.02 -12.46
CA GLY A 302 -2.89 -16.73 -12.91
C GLY A 302 -3.73 -16.14 -11.79
N SER A 303 -4.66 -15.29 -12.14
CA SER A 303 -5.62 -14.71 -11.20
C SER A 303 -7.03 -14.74 -11.77
N TYR A 304 -8.01 -14.78 -10.88
CA TYR A 304 -9.42 -14.68 -11.19
C TYR A 304 -10.09 -13.79 -10.17
N THR A 305 -10.75 -12.74 -10.63
CA THR A 305 -11.54 -11.86 -9.77
C THR A 305 -12.98 -11.82 -10.26
N GLN A 306 -13.91 -12.00 -9.34
CA GLN A 306 -15.33 -11.79 -9.57
C GLN A 306 -15.83 -10.70 -8.65
N VAL A 307 -16.51 -9.68 -9.21
CA VAL A 307 -17.11 -8.59 -8.45
C VAL A 307 -18.59 -8.47 -8.80
N ARG A 308 -19.41 -8.29 -7.78
CA ARG A 308 -20.79 -7.82 -7.90
C ARG A 308 -20.90 -6.56 -7.05
N ASN A 309 -21.25 -5.46 -7.68
CA ASN A 309 -21.31 -4.14 -7.05
C ASN A 309 -22.71 -3.57 -7.21
N SER A 310 -23.48 -3.60 -6.13
CA SER A 310 -24.74 -2.90 -6.04
C SER A 310 -24.47 -1.46 -5.62
N ALA A 311 -24.27 -0.58 -6.59
CA ALA A 311 -24.07 0.84 -6.32
C ALA A 311 -25.41 1.59 -6.31
N ILE A 312 -25.44 2.83 -5.82
CA ILE A 312 -26.66 3.65 -5.73
C ILE A 312 -27.32 3.86 -7.10
N ARG A 313 -26.52 3.96 -8.17
CA ARG A 313 -27.03 4.23 -9.53
C ARG A 313 -27.24 2.97 -10.36
N ASN A 314 -26.32 2.01 -10.26
CA ASN A 314 -26.24 0.86 -11.13
C ASN A 314 -25.86 -0.40 -10.37
N TYR A 315 -26.03 -1.53 -11.01
CA TYR A 315 -25.60 -2.84 -10.57
C TYR A 315 -24.55 -3.35 -11.57
N GLU A 316 -23.34 -3.59 -11.09
CA GLU A 316 -22.24 -4.03 -11.91
C GLU A 316 -21.84 -5.47 -11.58
N ARG A 317 -21.60 -6.28 -12.63
CA ARG A 317 -20.97 -7.59 -12.55
C ARG A 317 -19.68 -7.56 -13.35
N ARG A 318 -18.58 -7.98 -12.73
CA ARG A 318 -17.29 -8.11 -13.41
C ARG A 318 -16.73 -9.50 -13.19
N ILE A 319 -16.10 -10.03 -14.26
CA ILE A 319 -15.34 -11.28 -14.26
C ILE A 319 -14.01 -10.94 -14.92
N GLU A 320 -12.92 -11.13 -14.20
CA GLU A 320 -11.60 -10.62 -14.56
C GLU A 320 -10.54 -11.73 -14.45
N PRO A 321 -10.54 -12.75 -15.33
CA PRO A 321 -9.44 -13.69 -15.41
C PRO A 321 -8.22 -13.04 -16.04
N SER A 322 -7.05 -13.31 -15.47
CA SER A 322 -5.78 -12.88 -16.03
C SER A 322 -4.66 -13.89 -15.74
N PHE A 323 -3.62 -13.84 -16.56
CA PHE A 323 -2.41 -14.62 -16.36
C PHE A 323 -1.20 -13.85 -16.86
N GLY A 324 -0.03 -14.29 -16.46
CA GLY A 324 1.19 -13.65 -16.88
C GLY A 324 2.45 -14.39 -16.45
N GLY A 325 3.56 -13.85 -16.87
CA GLY A 325 4.87 -14.37 -16.51
C GLY A 325 5.92 -13.26 -16.49
N ARG A 326 6.92 -13.48 -15.65
CA ARG A 326 8.09 -12.62 -15.52
C ARG A 326 9.33 -13.49 -15.50
N THR A 327 10.36 -13.13 -16.27
CA THR A 327 11.67 -13.79 -16.22
C THR A 327 12.78 -12.76 -16.06
N VAL A 328 13.74 -13.05 -15.19
CA VAL A 328 14.82 -12.14 -14.84
C VAL A 328 16.13 -12.91 -14.77
N PHE A 329 17.09 -12.53 -15.57
CA PHE A 329 18.47 -12.96 -15.48
C PHE A 329 19.24 -11.97 -14.64
N ASN A 330 19.95 -12.46 -13.62
CA ASN A 330 20.77 -11.66 -12.74
C ASN A 330 22.21 -12.21 -12.78
N TYR A 331 23.12 -11.40 -13.27
CA TYR A 331 24.55 -11.71 -13.32
C TYR A 331 25.31 -10.82 -12.35
N THR A 332 26.19 -11.40 -11.55
CA THR A 332 27.06 -10.67 -10.61
C THR A 332 28.48 -11.16 -10.80
N SER A 333 29.41 -10.24 -11.04
CA SER A 333 30.83 -10.51 -11.16
C SER A 333 31.60 -9.62 -10.17
N TYR A 334 32.62 -10.24 -9.57
CA TYR A 334 33.63 -9.56 -8.77
C TYR A 334 34.88 -9.39 -9.63
N LEU A 335 35.16 -8.15 -9.96
CA LEU A 335 36.31 -7.77 -10.78
C LEU A 335 37.50 -7.41 -9.86
N GLU A 336 38.66 -7.20 -10.47
CA GLU A 336 39.85 -6.78 -9.73
C GLU A 336 39.65 -5.46 -8.96
N LYS A 337 40.49 -5.21 -7.97
CA LYS A 337 40.50 -4.00 -7.11
C LYS A 337 39.20 -3.77 -6.33
N GLY A 338 38.43 -4.84 -6.01
CA GLY A 338 37.19 -4.72 -5.21
C GLY A 338 36.00 -4.12 -5.97
N LEU A 339 36.06 -4.12 -7.29
CA LEU A 339 34.97 -3.71 -8.16
C LEU A 339 33.93 -4.83 -8.27
N LYS A 340 32.64 -4.52 -8.10
CA LYS A 340 31.56 -5.47 -8.30
C LYS A 340 30.59 -4.95 -9.35
N LEU A 341 30.39 -5.75 -10.39
CA LEU A 341 29.45 -5.51 -11.47
C LEU A 341 28.24 -6.40 -11.31
N GLY A 342 27.03 -5.82 -11.37
CA GLY A 342 25.77 -6.53 -11.46
C GLY A 342 25.03 -6.14 -12.73
N VAL A 343 24.50 -7.12 -13.44
CA VAL A 343 23.66 -6.90 -14.63
C VAL A 343 22.36 -7.68 -14.45
N VAL A 344 21.24 -7.01 -14.66
CA VAL A 344 19.89 -7.58 -14.60
C VAL A 344 19.19 -7.33 -15.92
N ALA A 345 18.74 -8.39 -16.58
CA ALA A 345 17.97 -8.30 -17.82
C ALA A 345 16.73 -9.19 -17.72
N GLY A 346 15.61 -8.76 -18.26
CA GLY A 346 14.41 -9.57 -18.18
C GLY A 346 13.21 -8.95 -18.87
N GLY A 347 12.07 -9.62 -18.68
CA GLY A 347 10.79 -9.17 -19.20
C GLY A 347 9.63 -9.69 -18.38
N GLU A 348 8.51 -9.01 -18.51
CA GLU A 348 7.23 -9.37 -17.92
C GLU A 348 6.13 -9.23 -18.98
N PHE A 349 5.22 -10.17 -18.99
CA PHE A 349 4.02 -10.06 -19.78
C PHE A 349 2.79 -10.35 -18.93
N GLN A 350 1.70 -9.66 -19.22
CA GLN A 350 0.40 -9.82 -18.56
C GLN A 350 -0.71 -9.82 -19.62
N GLN A 351 -1.67 -10.72 -19.45
CA GLN A 351 -2.84 -10.84 -20.32
C GLN A 351 -4.11 -10.95 -19.45
N GLY A 352 -5.13 -10.15 -19.76
CA GLY A 352 -6.45 -10.20 -19.10
C GLY A 352 -7.59 -10.21 -20.09
N TYR A 353 -8.63 -11.00 -19.78
CA TYR A 353 -9.89 -11.07 -20.52
C TYR A 353 -11.02 -10.76 -19.54
N PHE A 354 -11.52 -9.53 -19.57
CA PHE A 354 -12.51 -9.08 -18.59
C PHE A 354 -13.86 -8.88 -19.24
N ASN A 355 -14.91 -9.24 -18.54
CA ASN A 355 -16.28 -8.92 -18.91
C ASN A 355 -16.90 -8.04 -17.82
N THR A 356 -17.50 -6.93 -18.24
CA THR A 356 -18.21 -5.98 -17.37
C THR A 356 -19.65 -5.80 -17.86
N GLN A 357 -20.59 -6.17 -17.01
CA GLN A 357 -22.02 -5.93 -17.25
C GLN A 357 -22.53 -4.87 -16.27
N VAL A 358 -23.16 -3.84 -16.79
CA VAL A 358 -23.79 -2.76 -16.01
C VAL A 358 -25.29 -2.79 -16.28
N SER A 359 -26.09 -2.89 -15.23
CA SER A 359 -27.54 -2.84 -15.23
C SER A 359 -28.02 -1.71 -14.33
N LYS A 360 -29.30 -1.29 -14.44
CA LYS A 360 -29.93 -0.49 -13.41
C LYS A 360 -29.96 -1.28 -12.09
N ASN A 361 -29.75 -0.59 -10.97
CA ASN A 361 -29.93 -1.18 -9.64
C ASN A 361 -31.38 -1.04 -9.19
N LYS A 362 -32.03 -2.15 -8.90
CA LYS A 362 -33.37 -2.18 -8.29
C LYS A 362 -33.29 -2.93 -6.95
N ASN A 363 -33.17 -2.16 -5.87
CA ASN A 363 -33.13 -2.69 -4.50
C ASN A 363 -32.06 -3.78 -4.29
N GLY A 364 -30.85 -3.57 -4.84
CA GLY A 364 -29.74 -4.51 -4.71
C GLY A 364 -29.70 -5.61 -5.76
N ASN A 365 -30.57 -5.58 -6.76
CA ASN A 365 -30.61 -6.57 -7.84
C ASN A 365 -30.40 -5.91 -9.21
N PRO A 366 -29.81 -6.61 -10.19
CA PRO A 366 -29.72 -6.12 -11.55
C PRO A 366 -31.13 -6.07 -12.16
N ASP A 367 -31.47 -4.96 -12.79
CA ASP A 367 -32.71 -4.77 -13.54
C ASP A 367 -32.39 -4.67 -15.05
N THR A 368 -32.66 -3.56 -15.69
CA THR A 368 -32.42 -3.37 -17.13
C THR A 368 -30.92 -3.28 -17.43
N LEU A 369 -30.44 -4.12 -18.36
CA LEU A 369 -29.05 -4.08 -18.85
C LEU A 369 -28.79 -2.74 -19.56
N GLN A 370 -27.72 -2.05 -19.17
CA GLN A 370 -27.26 -0.81 -19.77
C GLN A 370 -26.08 -1.03 -20.71
N THR A 371 -25.05 -1.73 -20.23
CA THR A 371 -23.89 -2.11 -21.05
C THR A 371 -23.41 -3.53 -20.72
N ASN A 372 -22.82 -4.17 -21.72
CA ASN A 372 -22.07 -5.41 -21.60
C ASN A 372 -20.84 -5.30 -22.48
N ASP A 373 -19.66 -5.27 -21.84
CA ASP A 373 -18.39 -4.99 -22.50
C ASP A 373 -17.37 -6.08 -22.20
N ASP A 374 -16.81 -6.66 -23.25
CA ASP A 374 -15.63 -7.50 -23.16
C ASP A 374 -14.38 -6.66 -23.39
N THR A 375 -13.36 -6.84 -22.54
CA THR A 375 -12.08 -6.19 -22.70
C THR A 375 -10.95 -7.20 -22.75
N ASN A 376 -9.98 -6.95 -23.63
CA ASN A 376 -8.75 -7.70 -23.78
C ASN A 376 -7.57 -6.76 -23.52
N ASN A 377 -6.82 -7.04 -22.47
CA ASN A 377 -5.77 -6.17 -21.94
C ASN A 377 -4.43 -6.88 -22.01
N GLN A 378 -3.45 -6.23 -22.58
CA GLN A 378 -2.09 -6.73 -22.75
C GLN A 378 -1.08 -5.72 -22.23
N ALA A 379 -0.13 -6.18 -21.43
CA ALA A 379 1.00 -5.36 -20.98
C ALA A 379 2.31 -6.15 -21.13
N TYR A 380 3.29 -5.51 -21.73
CA TYR A 380 4.64 -6.06 -21.95
C TYR A 380 5.68 -5.08 -21.43
N VAL A 381 6.69 -5.62 -20.76
CA VAL A 381 7.84 -4.88 -20.26
C VAL A 381 9.10 -5.66 -20.59
N ILE A 382 10.09 -5.01 -21.19
CA ILE A 382 11.46 -5.52 -21.35
C ILE A 382 12.38 -4.54 -20.63
N PHE A 383 13.29 -5.02 -19.81
CA PHE A 383 14.17 -4.17 -19.01
C PHE A 383 15.60 -4.66 -18.96
N LEU A 384 16.50 -3.69 -18.79
CA LEU A 384 17.93 -3.90 -18.55
C LEU A 384 18.38 -2.94 -17.44
N GLN A 385 19.17 -3.43 -16.50
CA GLN A 385 19.78 -2.63 -15.44
C GLN A 385 21.20 -3.09 -15.19
N SER A 386 22.09 -2.15 -14.99
CA SER A 386 23.46 -2.38 -14.56
C SER A 386 23.73 -1.70 -13.22
N THR A 387 24.53 -2.31 -12.38
CA THR A 387 25.02 -1.77 -11.12
C THR A 387 26.51 -1.91 -11.03
N LEU A 388 27.20 -0.87 -10.60
CA LEU A 388 28.62 -0.83 -10.40
C LEU A 388 28.92 -0.39 -8.97
N GLU A 389 29.56 -1.26 -8.18
CA GLU A 389 29.99 -0.97 -6.82
C GLU A 389 31.52 -0.84 -6.81
N LEU A 390 32.02 0.35 -6.43
CA LEU A 390 33.45 0.64 -6.37
C LEU A 390 34.00 0.41 -4.95
N ALA A 391 35.26 0.05 -4.84
CA ALA A 391 35.95 -0.16 -3.56
C ALA A 391 35.92 1.08 -2.64
N ASN A 392 35.87 2.29 -3.21
CA ASN A 392 35.75 3.56 -2.48
C ASN A 392 34.32 3.92 -2.06
N LYS A 393 33.44 2.90 -1.99
CA LYS A 393 32.06 3.01 -1.47
C LYS A 393 31.12 3.87 -2.33
N TRP A 394 31.38 3.98 -3.62
CA TRP A 394 30.43 4.50 -4.59
C TRP A 394 29.66 3.35 -5.25
N HIS A 395 28.35 3.54 -5.40
CA HIS A 395 27.47 2.60 -6.10
C HIS A 395 26.69 3.37 -7.17
N PHE A 396 26.78 2.90 -8.39
CA PHE A 396 26.05 3.44 -9.53
C PHE A 396 25.02 2.42 -9.98
N LEU A 397 23.82 2.88 -10.29
CA LEU A 397 22.77 2.09 -10.91
C LEU A 397 22.27 2.83 -12.14
N ALA A 398 22.26 2.18 -13.28
CA ALA A 398 21.64 2.65 -14.50
C ALA A 398 20.73 1.56 -15.06
N GLY A 399 19.50 1.90 -15.37
CA GLY A 399 18.53 0.95 -15.90
C GLY A 399 17.50 1.63 -16.77
N ALA A 400 16.85 0.86 -17.62
CA ALA A 400 15.73 1.31 -18.43
C ALA A 400 14.80 0.15 -18.78
N SER A 401 13.54 0.45 -19.06
CA SER A 401 12.60 -0.47 -19.64
C SER A 401 11.91 0.12 -20.84
N ILE A 402 11.47 -0.75 -21.74
CA ILE A 402 10.53 -0.43 -22.84
C ILE A 402 9.23 -1.15 -22.50
N ASN A 403 8.13 -0.38 -22.54
CA ASN A 403 6.83 -0.84 -22.09
C ASN A 403 5.80 -0.65 -23.21
N ARG A 404 4.91 -1.62 -23.37
CA ARG A 404 3.81 -1.55 -24.33
C ARG A 404 2.52 -2.02 -23.67
N THR A 405 1.45 -1.23 -23.84
CA THR A 405 0.11 -1.58 -23.36
C THR A 405 -0.87 -1.51 -24.51
N LYS A 406 -1.73 -2.53 -24.62
CA LYS A 406 -2.82 -2.60 -25.59
C LYS A 406 -4.12 -2.92 -24.88
N LEU A 407 -5.18 -2.20 -25.23
CA LEU A 407 -6.53 -2.39 -24.75
C LEU A 407 -7.47 -2.56 -25.94
N GLU A 408 -8.28 -3.60 -25.92
CA GLU A 408 -9.36 -3.81 -26.88
C GLU A 408 -10.68 -3.91 -26.11
N ILE A 409 -11.70 -3.20 -26.58
CA ILE A 409 -13.03 -3.18 -25.97
C ILE A 409 -14.05 -3.58 -27.04
N THR A 410 -14.88 -4.57 -26.73
CA THR A 410 -15.98 -5.03 -27.57
C THR A 410 -17.29 -4.81 -26.81
N ARG A 411 -18.13 -3.89 -27.29
CA ARG A 411 -19.44 -3.65 -26.70
C ARG A 411 -20.47 -4.61 -27.25
N LEU A 412 -20.87 -5.60 -26.45
CA LEU A 412 -21.81 -6.65 -26.80
C LEU A 412 -23.28 -6.20 -26.71
N SER A 413 -23.54 -5.15 -25.93
CA SER A 413 -24.90 -4.62 -25.71
C SER A 413 -25.40 -3.68 -26.81
N ARG A 414 -24.61 -3.45 -27.86
CA ARG A 414 -24.97 -2.58 -28.98
C ARG A 414 -24.87 -3.33 -30.31
N TYR A 415 -25.89 -3.20 -31.14
CA TYR A 415 -25.86 -3.79 -32.49
C TYR A 415 -25.72 -2.69 -33.57
N PRO A 416 -24.88 -2.85 -34.59
CA PRO A 416 -23.91 -3.93 -34.74
C PRO A 416 -22.86 -3.90 -33.62
N VAL A 417 -22.34 -5.07 -33.21
CA VAL A 417 -21.27 -5.16 -32.26
C VAL A 417 -20.05 -4.40 -32.75
N THR A 418 -19.57 -3.50 -31.93
CA THR A 418 -18.41 -2.65 -32.27
C THR A 418 -17.21 -3.00 -31.40
N ARG A 419 -16.05 -3.10 -32.06
CA ARG A 419 -14.75 -3.29 -31.39
C ARG A 419 -13.92 -2.02 -31.54
N GLN A 420 -13.39 -1.56 -30.42
CA GLN A 420 -12.45 -0.45 -30.37
C GLN A 420 -11.11 -0.97 -29.84
N SER A 421 -10.01 -0.47 -30.35
CA SER A 421 -8.68 -0.85 -29.91
C SER A 421 -7.82 0.39 -29.71
N ARG A 422 -7.12 0.44 -28.57
CA ARG A 422 -6.13 1.45 -28.28
C ARG A 422 -4.80 0.76 -27.99
N THR A 423 -3.78 1.10 -28.75
CA THR A 423 -2.39 0.74 -28.43
C THR A 423 -1.69 2.01 -28.00
N TYR A 424 -1.24 2.05 -26.76
CA TYR A 424 -0.43 3.16 -26.27
C TYR A 424 0.97 3.07 -26.88
N ARG A 425 1.60 4.22 -27.12
CA ARG A 425 2.97 4.25 -27.64
C ARG A 425 3.94 3.51 -26.69
N ASN A 426 5.03 3.02 -27.25
CA ASN A 426 6.06 2.38 -26.44
C ASN A 426 6.69 3.43 -25.52
N GLU A 427 6.62 3.19 -24.20
CA GLU A 427 7.17 4.10 -23.20
C GLU A 427 8.55 3.62 -22.74
N LEU A 428 9.55 4.50 -22.89
CA LEU A 428 10.89 4.33 -22.36
C LEU A 428 10.93 4.91 -20.94
N ALA A 429 11.31 4.10 -19.96
CA ALA A 429 11.42 4.49 -18.55
C ALA A 429 12.85 4.31 -18.03
N PRO A 430 13.74 5.30 -18.20
CA PRO A 430 15.08 5.25 -17.65
C PRO A 430 15.10 5.55 -16.14
N LYS A 431 16.15 5.05 -15.47
CA LYS A 431 16.47 5.32 -14.07
C LYS A 431 17.98 5.36 -13.88
N PHE A 432 18.44 6.36 -13.14
CA PHE A 432 19.82 6.50 -12.69
C PHE A 432 19.84 6.73 -11.19
N SER A 433 20.67 5.99 -10.45
CA SER A 433 20.86 6.20 -9.03
C SER A 433 22.34 6.18 -8.69
N LEU A 434 22.70 7.09 -7.81
CA LEU A 434 24.04 7.21 -7.24
C LEU A 434 23.94 7.06 -5.73
N LEU A 435 24.71 6.15 -5.15
CA LEU A 435 24.84 6.05 -3.70
C LEU A 435 26.32 6.24 -3.34
N LYS A 436 26.53 7.11 -2.36
CA LYS A 436 27.84 7.30 -1.71
C LYS A 436 27.75 6.93 -0.25
N ASN A 437 28.51 5.95 0.16
CA ASN A 437 28.74 5.66 1.56
C ASN A 437 29.98 6.43 2.01
N PHE A 438 29.80 7.50 2.81
CA PHE A 438 30.93 8.31 3.30
C PHE A 438 31.69 7.56 4.40
N ASP A 439 30.93 6.99 5.33
CA ASP A 439 31.44 6.16 6.42
C ASP A 439 30.38 5.15 6.88
N GLU A 440 30.59 4.47 7.99
CA GLU A 440 29.60 3.53 8.55
C GLU A 440 28.31 4.23 9.06
N LYS A 441 28.32 5.56 9.18
CA LYS A 441 27.23 6.32 9.75
C LYS A 441 26.40 7.09 8.72
N ILE A 442 27.00 7.54 7.62
CA ILE A 442 26.37 8.48 6.68
C ILE A 442 26.38 7.93 5.26
N ILE A 443 25.20 7.85 4.66
CA ILE A 443 24.99 7.41 3.27
C ILE A 443 24.14 8.47 2.57
N PHE A 444 24.56 8.87 1.40
CA PHE A 444 23.81 9.74 0.49
C PHE A 444 23.37 8.96 -0.74
N VAL A 445 22.13 9.19 -1.17
CA VAL A 445 21.56 8.60 -2.39
C VAL A 445 20.92 9.69 -3.22
N ALA A 446 21.23 9.76 -4.51
CA ALA A 446 20.53 10.58 -5.49
C ALA A 446 19.94 9.71 -6.58
N THR A 447 18.70 9.99 -7.00
CA THR A 447 18.00 9.21 -8.01
C THR A 447 17.27 10.14 -8.98
N ILE A 448 17.34 9.80 -10.27
CA ILE A 448 16.52 10.38 -11.34
C ILE A 448 15.80 9.22 -12.03
N SER A 449 14.47 9.31 -12.18
CA SER A 449 13.70 8.25 -12.81
C SER A 449 12.51 8.81 -13.58
N LYS A 450 12.19 8.21 -14.73
CA LYS A 450 10.96 8.49 -15.48
C LYS A 450 9.90 7.47 -15.10
N GLY A 451 8.69 7.96 -14.79
CA GLY A 451 7.48 7.17 -14.59
C GLY A 451 6.47 7.44 -15.70
N PHE A 452 5.62 6.46 -15.94
CA PHE A 452 4.47 6.60 -16.80
C PHE A 452 3.34 5.67 -16.30
N SER A 453 2.10 5.98 -16.64
CA SER A 453 0.97 5.11 -16.38
C SER A 453 -0.13 5.32 -17.43
N PRO A 454 -0.44 4.31 -18.24
CA PRO A 454 -1.57 4.38 -19.17
C PRO A 454 -2.90 4.41 -18.38
N PRO A 455 -3.98 4.88 -19.01
CA PRO A 455 -5.31 4.77 -18.43
C PRO A 455 -5.65 3.31 -18.09
N THR A 456 -6.27 3.09 -16.94
CA THR A 456 -6.80 1.79 -16.53
C THR A 456 -8.13 1.52 -17.25
N ILE A 457 -8.58 0.25 -17.24
CA ILE A 457 -9.89 -0.11 -17.80
C ILE A 457 -11.01 0.75 -17.20
N ALA A 458 -11.02 0.93 -15.89
CA ALA A 458 -12.06 1.72 -15.22
C ALA A 458 -12.04 3.21 -15.56
N GLU A 459 -10.95 3.72 -16.13
CA GLU A 459 -10.84 5.09 -16.63
C GLU A 459 -11.28 5.20 -18.08
N VAL A 460 -10.95 4.22 -18.91
CA VAL A 460 -11.39 4.16 -20.32
C VAL A 460 -12.85 3.76 -20.43
N LEU A 461 -13.34 2.90 -19.52
CA LEU A 461 -14.73 2.44 -19.46
C LEU A 461 -15.38 2.85 -18.13
N PRO A 462 -15.63 4.14 -17.93
CA PRO A 462 -16.21 4.65 -16.70
C PRO A 462 -17.68 4.29 -16.56
N SER A 463 -18.24 4.52 -15.38
CA SER A 463 -19.65 4.23 -15.06
C SER A 463 -20.68 5.02 -15.88
N THR A 464 -20.25 6.02 -16.64
CA THR A 464 -21.07 6.74 -17.63
C THR A 464 -21.45 5.88 -18.83
N GLY A 465 -20.74 4.76 -19.05
CA GLY A 465 -20.92 3.89 -20.21
C GLY A 465 -20.31 4.43 -21.51
N VAL A 466 -19.67 5.60 -21.47
CA VAL A 466 -18.92 6.17 -22.60
C VAL A 466 -17.53 5.54 -22.63
N ILE A 467 -17.07 5.10 -23.80
CA ILE A 467 -15.72 4.56 -23.97
C ILE A 467 -14.79 5.73 -24.29
N SER A 468 -13.85 6.02 -23.38
CA SER A 468 -12.90 7.14 -23.50
C SER A 468 -11.56 6.63 -24.05
N THR A 469 -11.46 6.51 -25.38
CA THR A 469 -10.22 6.05 -26.04
C THR A 469 -9.19 7.16 -26.24
N ASP A 470 -9.54 8.43 -25.99
CA ASP A 470 -8.68 9.60 -26.24
C ASP A 470 -7.75 9.91 -25.08
N LEU A 471 -7.95 9.23 -23.94
CA LEU A 471 -7.08 9.40 -22.77
C LEU A 471 -5.65 8.98 -23.10
N GLU A 472 -4.70 9.87 -22.78
CA GLU A 472 -3.27 9.61 -22.92
C GLU A 472 -2.66 9.07 -21.62
N ALA A 473 -1.51 8.41 -21.72
CA ALA A 473 -0.76 7.98 -20.56
C ALA A 473 -0.13 9.19 -19.85
N GLU A 474 -0.33 9.29 -18.54
CA GLU A 474 0.44 10.26 -17.75
C GLU A 474 1.90 9.84 -17.68
N GLN A 475 2.83 10.80 -17.67
CA GLN A 475 4.26 10.57 -17.61
C GLN A 475 4.98 11.68 -16.88
N GLY A 476 6.14 11.38 -16.29
CA GLY A 476 6.89 12.42 -15.61
C GLY A 476 8.27 11.99 -15.12
N TRP A 477 9.06 13.01 -14.74
CA TRP A 477 10.39 12.84 -14.18
C TRP A 477 10.41 13.10 -12.69
N ASN A 478 10.97 12.16 -11.95
CA ASN A 478 11.19 12.23 -10.51
C ASN A 478 12.68 12.43 -10.21
N TYR A 479 12.97 13.45 -9.42
CA TYR A 479 14.29 13.77 -8.89
C TYR A 479 14.24 13.60 -7.37
N GLU A 480 15.20 12.89 -6.81
CA GLU A 480 15.20 12.55 -5.40
C GLU A 480 16.60 12.57 -4.81
N ALA A 481 16.72 13.08 -3.59
CA ALA A 481 17.92 13.03 -2.79
C ALA A 481 17.59 12.51 -1.37
N THR A 482 18.32 11.51 -0.91
CA THR A 482 18.11 10.88 0.41
C THR A 482 19.41 10.87 1.20
N LEU A 483 19.35 11.31 2.44
CA LEU A 483 20.42 11.19 3.43
C LEU A 483 20.01 10.18 4.49
N ARG A 484 20.83 9.15 4.71
CA ARG A 484 20.64 8.13 5.73
C ARG A 484 21.77 8.20 6.75
N SER A 485 21.40 8.19 8.02
CA SER A 485 22.38 8.24 9.10
C SER A 485 22.05 7.23 10.19
N SER A 486 23.08 6.72 10.87
CA SER A 486 22.93 5.79 11.98
C SER A 486 23.86 6.20 13.11
N PHE A 487 23.31 6.32 14.31
CA PHE A 487 24.00 6.80 15.51
C PHE A 487 23.86 5.79 16.66
N PHE A 488 24.70 5.96 17.69
CA PHE A 488 24.65 5.19 18.93
C PHE A 488 24.69 3.67 18.71
N LYS A 489 25.63 3.18 17.87
CA LYS A 489 25.75 1.75 17.49
C LYS A 489 24.46 1.19 16.89
N ASN A 490 23.88 1.91 15.94
CA ASN A 490 22.64 1.58 15.21
C ASN A 490 21.35 1.61 16.06
N LYS A 491 21.38 2.21 17.26
CA LYS A 491 20.16 2.40 18.06
C LYS A 491 19.24 3.48 17.53
N LEU A 492 19.77 4.50 16.83
CA LEU A 492 19.03 5.56 16.17
C LEU A 492 19.38 5.56 14.68
N ASN A 493 18.38 5.32 13.85
CA ASN A 493 18.48 5.41 12.38
C ASN A 493 17.60 6.54 11.90
N LEU A 494 18.15 7.38 11.03
CA LEU A 494 17.49 8.55 10.45
C LEU A 494 17.54 8.46 8.94
N GLU A 495 16.46 8.83 8.29
CA GLU A 495 16.37 9.02 6.84
C GLU A 495 15.66 10.35 6.55
N LEU A 496 16.27 11.19 5.72
CA LEU A 496 15.68 12.42 5.19
C LEU A 496 15.70 12.36 3.68
N THR A 497 14.55 12.49 3.05
CA THR A 497 14.39 12.45 1.59
C THR A 497 13.70 13.72 1.11
N GLY A 498 14.32 14.44 0.17
CA GLY A 498 13.68 15.47 -0.62
C GLY A 498 13.38 14.95 -2.02
N PHE A 499 12.20 15.28 -2.57
CA PHE A 499 11.84 14.87 -3.91
C PHE A 499 11.09 15.96 -4.68
N TYR A 500 11.21 15.89 -6.01
CA TYR A 500 10.45 16.68 -6.96
C TYR A 500 10.01 15.78 -8.12
N PHE A 501 8.69 15.67 -8.32
CA PHE A 501 8.11 14.94 -9.42
C PHE A 501 7.26 15.89 -10.27
N HIS A 502 7.64 16.04 -11.54
CA HIS A 502 6.87 16.77 -12.55
C HIS A 502 6.15 15.76 -13.42
N LEU A 503 4.82 15.76 -13.33
CA LEU A 503 3.93 14.84 -14.01
C LEU A 503 3.14 15.61 -15.08
N SER A 504 3.23 15.19 -16.32
CA SER A 504 2.46 15.71 -17.47
C SER A 504 1.32 14.77 -17.83
N ASP A 505 0.29 15.31 -18.47
CA ASP A 505 -0.91 14.58 -18.90
C ASP A 505 -1.61 13.81 -17.77
N ALA A 506 -1.55 14.35 -16.55
CA ALA A 506 -2.10 13.71 -15.37
C ALA A 506 -3.58 13.37 -15.54
N LEU A 507 -3.95 12.14 -15.20
CA LEU A 507 -5.34 11.69 -15.25
C LEU A 507 -6.07 12.13 -13.97
N VAL A 508 -7.17 12.85 -14.14
CA VAL A 508 -7.99 13.36 -13.05
C VAL A 508 -9.40 12.87 -13.18
N GLN A 509 -9.96 12.39 -12.06
CA GLN A 509 -11.35 12.01 -11.99
C GLN A 509 -12.25 13.24 -11.98
N ARG A 510 -13.35 13.13 -12.73
CA ARG A 510 -14.45 14.08 -12.78
C ARG A 510 -15.77 13.36 -12.49
N ARG A 511 -16.79 14.14 -12.19
CA ARG A 511 -18.15 13.64 -12.09
C ARG A 511 -19.09 14.49 -12.93
N ASP A 512 -19.99 13.84 -13.67
CA ASP A 512 -21.08 14.51 -14.36
C ASP A 512 -22.14 15.04 -13.36
N ALA A 513 -23.09 15.80 -13.84
CA ALA A 513 -24.18 16.34 -13.01
C ALA A 513 -24.98 15.26 -12.30
N GLY A 514 -25.05 14.06 -12.85
CA GLY A 514 -25.66 12.89 -12.23
C GLY A 514 -24.75 12.16 -11.25
N GLY A 515 -23.49 12.58 -11.07
CA GLY A 515 -22.50 11.97 -10.17
C GLY A 515 -21.81 10.72 -10.75
N ALA A 516 -21.90 10.45 -12.06
CA ALA A 516 -21.14 9.38 -12.69
C ALA A 516 -19.70 9.82 -12.94
N ASP A 517 -18.78 8.92 -12.66
CA ASP A 517 -17.35 9.16 -12.85
C ASP A 517 -16.97 9.16 -14.32
N PHE A 518 -16.11 10.07 -14.71
CA PHE A 518 -15.37 10.07 -15.96
C PHE A 518 -13.97 10.66 -15.74
N PHE A 519 -13.06 10.50 -16.70
CA PHE A 519 -11.67 10.90 -16.54
C PHE A 519 -11.24 11.80 -17.69
N VAL A 520 -10.33 12.70 -17.39
CA VAL A 520 -9.70 13.61 -18.36
C VAL A 520 -8.20 13.69 -18.06
N ASN A 521 -7.40 13.97 -19.09
CA ASN A 521 -6.05 14.44 -18.85
C ASN A 521 -6.12 15.89 -18.37
N ALA A 522 -5.66 16.16 -17.16
CA ALA A 522 -5.34 17.48 -16.67
C ALA A 522 -3.92 17.82 -17.13
N GLY A 523 -3.59 19.07 -17.30
CA GLY A 523 -2.25 19.49 -17.73
C GLY A 523 -1.14 18.95 -16.81
N ASP A 524 -0.29 19.83 -16.29
CA ASP A 524 0.85 19.42 -15.46
C ASP A 524 0.52 19.39 -13.97
N ILE A 525 1.19 18.49 -13.26
CA ILE A 525 1.19 18.44 -11.78
C ILE A 525 2.62 18.54 -11.29
N GLN A 526 2.85 19.38 -10.28
CA GLN A 526 4.11 19.53 -9.58
C GLN A 526 3.97 18.97 -8.17
N GLN A 527 4.75 17.95 -7.85
CA GLN A 527 4.77 17.31 -6.54
C GLN A 527 6.14 17.49 -5.90
N LYS A 528 6.22 18.38 -4.91
CA LYS A 528 7.45 18.66 -4.14
C LYS A 528 7.21 18.21 -2.71
N GLY A 529 8.19 17.53 -2.11
CA GLY A 529 8.00 17.11 -0.73
C GLY A 529 9.29 16.78 -0.02
N VAL A 530 9.15 16.70 1.30
CA VAL A 530 10.20 16.25 2.22
C VAL A 530 9.61 15.14 3.09
N GLU A 531 10.34 14.05 3.20
CA GLU A 531 10.00 12.90 4.04
C GLU A 531 11.11 12.70 5.06
N PHE A 532 10.72 12.56 6.32
CA PHE A 532 11.63 12.24 7.41
C PHE A 532 11.18 10.96 8.09
N HIS A 533 12.13 10.08 8.37
CA HIS A 533 11.94 8.86 9.11
C HIS A 533 12.99 8.73 10.20
N ALA A 534 12.58 8.31 11.40
CA ALA A 534 13.46 8.00 12.50
C ALA A 534 13.00 6.73 13.22
N ASP A 535 13.92 5.78 13.40
CA ASP A 535 13.74 4.60 14.24
C ASP A 535 14.73 4.66 15.41
N TYR A 536 14.21 4.60 16.63
CA TYR A 536 15.01 4.51 17.84
C TYR A 536 14.67 3.27 18.63
N ARG A 537 15.69 2.54 19.10
CA ARG A 537 15.51 1.39 20.00
C ARG A 537 16.61 1.36 21.06
N GLN A 538 16.18 1.26 22.30
CA GLN A 538 17.06 1.11 23.45
C GLN A 538 16.61 -0.04 24.33
N PHE A 539 17.52 -0.98 24.62
CA PHE A 539 17.35 -1.94 25.69
C PHE A 539 17.83 -1.30 27.00
N ILE A 540 17.03 -1.49 28.05
CA ILE A 540 17.26 -0.88 29.36
C ILE A 540 17.46 -2.01 30.36
N THR A 541 18.54 -1.92 31.14
CA THR A 541 18.79 -2.83 32.27
C THR A 541 18.25 -2.17 33.52
N SER A 542 16.97 -2.42 33.83
CA SER A 542 16.35 -1.95 35.07
C SER A 542 15.40 -3.01 35.61
N ASN A 543 14.97 -2.86 36.85
CA ASN A 543 14.00 -3.77 37.47
C ASN A 543 12.57 -3.60 36.90
N PHE A 544 12.28 -2.50 36.20
CA PHE A 544 10.96 -2.15 35.71
C PHE A 544 10.89 -2.15 34.18
N PHE A 545 11.77 -1.43 33.50
CA PHE A 545 11.80 -1.32 32.05
C PHE A 545 12.75 -2.33 31.42
N ARG A 546 12.35 -2.89 30.28
CA ARG A 546 13.17 -3.78 29.46
C ARG A 546 13.65 -3.12 28.17
N SER A 547 12.78 -2.45 27.45
CA SER A 547 13.14 -1.72 26.23
C SER A 547 12.12 -0.63 25.92
N ILE A 548 12.61 0.37 25.22
CA ILE A 548 11.80 1.39 24.54
C ILE A 548 12.14 1.39 23.07
N SER A 549 11.13 1.44 22.22
CA SER A 549 11.30 1.73 20.80
C SER A 549 10.33 2.82 20.36
N ALA A 550 10.79 3.68 19.44
CA ALA A 550 9.99 4.73 18.84
C ALA A 550 10.28 4.79 17.35
N ARG A 551 9.24 4.91 16.56
CA ARG A 551 9.29 5.15 15.13
C ARG A 551 8.53 6.41 14.82
N THR A 552 9.16 7.33 14.10
CA THR A 552 8.56 8.61 13.71
C THR A 552 8.65 8.76 12.20
N ASP A 553 7.55 9.09 11.57
CA ASP A 553 7.46 9.38 10.14
C ASP A 553 6.79 10.74 9.94
N VAL A 554 7.41 11.62 9.16
CA VAL A 554 6.89 12.96 8.82
C VAL A 554 6.90 13.11 7.31
N THR A 555 5.82 13.63 6.76
CA THR A 555 5.71 13.96 5.34
C THR A 555 5.25 15.41 5.21
N LEU A 556 6.00 16.20 4.45
CA LEU A 556 5.64 17.55 4.07
C LEU A 556 5.43 17.59 2.56
N ASN A 557 4.22 17.92 2.12
CA ASN A 557 3.80 17.94 0.72
C ASN A 557 3.51 19.38 0.26
N HIS A 558 4.01 19.75 -0.90
CA HIS A 558 3.65 20.95 -1.61
C HIS A 558 3.30 20.56 -3.06
N PHE A 559 2.08 20.08 -3.25
CA PHE A 559 1.59 19.53 -4.50
C PHE A 559 0.57 20.48 -5.13
N ARG A 560 0.80 20.86 -6.38
CA ARG A 560 -0.01 21.85 -7.10
C ARG A 560 -0.23 21.43 -8.54
N TYR A 561 -1.34 21.86 -9.10
CA TYR A 561 -1.50 21.89 -10.54
C TYR A 561 -0.50 22.88 -11.12
N GLY A 562 0.17 22.51 -12.21
CA GLY A 562 0.93 23.43 -13.03
C GLY A 562 0.00 24.20 -13.97
N SER A 563 -0.27 23.67 -15.17
CA SER A 563 -1.28 24.20 -16.08
C SER A 563 -2.50 23.30 -16.07
N PHE A 564 -3.66 23.82 -15.62
CA PHE A 564 -4.91 23.08 -15.62
C PHE A 564 -6.12 23.97 -15.85
N ILE A 565 -6.57 24.03 -17.12
CA ILE A 565 -7.73 24.81 -17.56
C ILE A 565 -8.87 23.85 -17.94
N LYS A 566 -10.09 24.11 -17.48
CA LYS A 566 -11.29 23.33 -17.78
C LYS A 566 -12.43 24.25 -18.19
N GLY A 567 -12.71 24.29 -19.49
CA GLY A 567 -13.67 25.26 -20.03
C GLY A 567 -13.18 26.68 -19.78
N SER A 568 -13.95 27.46 -19.02
CA SER A 568 -13.59 28.81 -18.57
C SER A 568 -12.84 28.85 -17.26
N ASP A 569 -12.79 27.72 -16.51
CA ASP A 569 -12.21 27.66 -15.18
C ASP A 569 -10.71 27.36 -15.26
N ASP A 570 -9.90 28.16 -14.61
CA ASP A 570 -8.46 27.96 -14.47
C ASP A 570 -8.12 27.51 -13.02
N PHE A 571 -7.64 26.28 -12.89
CA PHE A 571 -7.22 25.67 -11.63
C PHE A 571 -5.69 25.65 -11.45
N SER A 572 -4.96 26.29 -12.35
CA SER A 572 -3.49 26.38 -12.32
C SER A 572 -3.01 26.99 -11.00
N GLY A 573 -2.01 26.38 -10.38
CA GLY A 573 -1.48 26.81 -9.09
C GLY A 573 -2.26 26.34 -7.86
N ASN A 574 -3.48 25.81 -8.00
CA ASN A 574 -4.25 25.26 -6.89
C ASN A 574 -3.57 24.02 -6.29
N GLU A 575 -3.80 23.82 -4.99
CA GLU A 575 -3.34 22.61 -4.29
C GLU A 575 -4.10 21.38 -4.76
N LEU A 576 -3.39 20.25 -4.87
CA LEU A 576 -4.02 18.99 -5.27
C LEU A 576 -5.01 18.52 -4.20
N PRO A 577 -6.25 18.17 -4.58
CA PRO A 577 -7.20 17.61 -3.65
C PRO A 577 -6.75 16.23 -3.14
N SER A 578 -7.27 15.82 -1.97
CA SER A 578 -6.96 14.54 -1.30
C SER A 578 -5.53 14.41 -0.74
N VAL A 579 -4.73 15.45 -0.78
CA VAL A 579 -3.36 15.42 -0.25
C VAL A 579 -3.22 16.38 0.93
N PRO A 580 -2.97 15.88 2.14
CA PRO A 580 -2.61 16.75 3.27
C PRO A 580 -1.23 17.35 3.04
N SER A 581 -1.06 18.62 3.38
CA SER A 581 0.26 19.30 3.30
C SER A 581 1.23 18.73 4.34
N THR A 582 0.74 18.22 5.46
CA THR A 582 1.56 17.64 6.53
C THR A 582 0.91 16.37 7.06
N VAL A 583 1.71 15.32 7.18
CA VAL A 583 1.36 14.07 7.89
C VAL A 583 2.44 13.78 8.91
N PHE A 584 2.04 13.43 10.11
CA PHE A 584 2.94 13.01 11.20
C PHE A 584 2.44 11.69 11.80
N THR A 585 3.36 10.74 11.97
CA THR A 585 3.09 9.47 12.65
C THR A 585 4.16 9.21 13.70
N LEU A 586 3.73 8.78 14.89
CA LEU A 586 4.61 8.31 15.95
C LEU A 586 4.08 6.99 16.48
N LEU A 587 4.90 5.96 16.45
CA LEU A 587 4.65 4.66 17.07
C LEU A 587 5.64 4.47 18.20
N THR A 588 5.16 4.09 19.37
CA THR A 588 6.01 3.84 20.55
C THR A 588 5.66 2.50 21.18
N GLU A 589 6.66 1.69 21.46
CA GLU A 589 6.52 0.46 22.23
C GLU A 589 7.37 0.56 23.50
N LEU A 590 6.74 0.40 24.65
CA LEU A 590 7.37 0.25 25.94
C LEU A 590 7.24 -1.22 26.39
N GLN A 591 8.35 -1.89 26.58
CA GLN A 591 8.38 -3.24 27.16
C GLN A 591 8.83 -3.18 28.59
N PHE A 592 8.03 -3.75 29.47
CA PHE A 592 8.32 -3.87 30.90
C PHE A 592 8.84 -5.28 31.21
N ASN A 593 9.44 -5.44 32.38
CA ASN A 593 9.73 -6.76 32.91
C ASN A 593 8.41 -7.51 33.15
N TYR A 594 8.46 -8.81 33.37
CA TYR A 594 7.30 -9.71 33.55
C TYR A 594 6.38 -9.85 32.30
N GLY A 595 6.78 -9.32 31.15
CA GLY A 595 6.07 -9.52 29.88
C GLY A 595 4.97 -8.50 29.58
N ILE A 596 4.77 -7.47 30.39
CA ILE A 596 3.85 -6.36 30.12
C ILE A 596 4.44 -5.49 28.99
N TYR A 597 3.59 -5.00 28.10
CA TYR A 597 3.97 -4.01 27.08
C TYR A 597 2.86 -2.99 26.85
N LEU A 598 3.26 -1.80 26.45
CA LEU A 598 2.37 -0.73 26.01
C LEU A 598 2.80 -0.27 24.61
N ASN A 599 1.88 -0.37 23.65
CA ASN A 599 2.00 0.21 22.33
C ASN A 599 1.16 1.48 22.27
N ALA A 600 1.72 2.57 21.74
CA ALA A 600 0.99 3.79 21.48
C ALA A 600 1.23 4.23 20.04
N SER A 601 0.17 4.70 19.38
CA SER A 601 0.23 5.25 18.03
C SER A 601 -0.39 6.65 18.01
N TYR A 602 0.31 7.60 17.43
CA TYR A 602 -0.22 8.93 17.19
C TYR A 602 -0.12 9.26 15.71
N TYR A 603 -1.22 9.68 15.11
CA TYR A 603 -1.31 10.07 13.71
C TYR A 603 -1.96 11.45 13.61
N ALA A 604 -1.35 12.34 12.85
CA ALA A 604 -1.89 13.67 12.57
C ALA A 604 -1.84 13.97 11.08
N ALA A 605 -2.91 14.51 10.53
CA ALA A 605 -2.99 15.00 9.17
C ALA A 605 -3.53 16.43 9.14
N SER A 606 -2.90 17.29 8.34
CA SER A 606 -3.41 18.63 8.08
C SER A 606 -4.72 18.57 7.30
N SER A 607 -5.39 19.71 7.19
CA SER A 607 -6.58 19.88 6.36
C SER A 607 -6.33 19.51 4.89
N ILE A 608 -7.37 19.09 4.18
CA ILE A 608 -7.28 18.55 2.82
C ILE A 608 -8.31 19.21 1.93
N TYR A 609 -7.91 19.74 0.77
CA TYR A 609 -8.87 20.17 -0.24
C TYR A 609 -9.56 18.96 -0.88
N MET A 610 -10.87 19.12 -1.16
CA MET A 610 -11.73 18.05 -1.67
C MET A 610 -12.18 18.28 -3.11
N ASN A 611 -11.83 19.42 -3.70
CA ASN A 611 -12.11 19.73 -5.11
C ASN A 611 -10.95 20.54 -5.74
N ASP A 612 -10.88 20.51 -7.07
CA ASP A 612 -9.83 21.18 -7.83
C ASP A 612 -9.85 22.71 -7.70
N ALA A 613 -11.04 23.28 -7.44
CA ALA A 613 -11.21 24.72 -7.23
C ALA A 613 -10.74 25.19 -5.85
N ASN A 614 -10.32 24.28 -4.96
CA ASN A 614 -9.94 24.56 -3.57
C ASN A 614 -11.02 25.29 -2.75
N THR A 615 -12.28 25.12 -3.08
CA THR A 615 -13.43 25.75 -2.39
C THR A 615 -13.99 24.91 -1.26
N ALA A 616 -13.71 23.60 -1.22
CA ALA A 616 -14.14 22.68 -0.18
C ALA A 616 -12.93 22.05 0.51
N LYS A 617 -12.96 22.02 1.85
CA LYS A 617 -11.81 21.58 2.67
C LYS A 617 -12.29 20.70 3.82
N ALA A 618 -11.64 19.56 4.06
CA ALA A 618 -11.81 18.76 5.26
C ALA A 618 -10.89 19.29 6.37
N ASP A 619 -11.38 19.23 7.61
CA ASP A 619 -10.63 19.68 8.78
C ASP A 619 -9.41 18.78 9.05
N PRO A 620 -8.36 19.31 9.71
CA PRO A 620 -7.26 18.50 10.22
C PRO A 620 -7.74 17.59 11.34
N TYR A 621 -7.07 16.47 11.57
CA TYR A 621 -7.42 15.55 12.64
C TYR A 621 -6.19 14.91 13.28
N HIS A 622 -6.38 14.48 14.54
CA HIS A 622 -5.36 13.87 15.39
C HIS A 622 -5.89 12.60 16.03
N LEU A 623 -5.25 11.48 15.80
CA LEU A 623 -5.66 10.18 16.32
C LEU A 623 -4.61 9.67 17.30
N LEU A 624 -5.03 9.26 18.48
CA LEU A 624 -4.20 8.57 19.46
C LEU A 624 -4.79 7.18 19.69
N GLY A 625 -3.99 6.15 19.47
CA GLY A 625 -4.30 4.77 19.79
C GLY A 625 -3.39 4.24 20.89
N CYS A 626 -3.89 3.36 21.73
CA CYS A 626 -3.11 2.68 22.78
C CYS A 626 -3.52 1.22 22.87
N GLN A 627 -2.53 0.33 23.06
CA GLN A 627 -2.75 -1.08 23.36
C GLN A 627 -1.86 -1.50 24.52
N LEU A 628 -2.48 -1.97 25.61
CA LEU A 628 -1.80 -2.61 26.74
C LEU A 628 -1.92 -4.13 26.59
N GLY A 629 -0.81 -4.84 26.78
CA GLY A 629 -0.84 -6.28 26.68
C GLY A 629 0.17 -6.96 27.62
N TRP A 630 -0.02 -8.26 27.74
CA TRP A 630 0.86 -9.15 28.49
C TRP A 630 1.25 -10.35 27.65
N LYS A 631 2.56 -10.57 27.50
CA LYS A 631 3.15 -11.71 26.79
C LYS A 631 3.79 -12.64 27.82
N LYS A 632 3.22 -13.80 28.03
CA LYS A 632 3.80 -14.80 28.93
C LYS A 632 5.19 -15.19 28.44
N LYS A 633 6.18 -14.98 29.28
CA LYS A 633 7.58 -15.27 28.99
C LYS A 633 7.87 -16.74 29.35
N ASP A 634 7.53 -17.66 28.43
CA ASP A 634 7.85 -19.07 28.65
C ASP A 634 9.18 -19.45 28.01
N ARG A 635 9.96 -20.24 28.78
CA ARG A 635 11.06 -21.04 28.21
C ARG A 635 10.54 -22.26 27.45
N GLY A 636 9.20 -22.45 27.39
CA GLY A 636 8.50 -23.55 26.73
C GLY A 636 8.17 -23.28 25.24
N ALA A 637 7.53 -24.28 24.61
CA ALA A 637 7.10 -24.23 23.23
C ALA A 637 5.87 -23.32 23.00
N CYS A 638 5.09 -23.02 24.04
CA CYS A 638 3.85 -22.27 23.97
C CYS A 638 4.03 -20.84 24.45
N ARG A 639 3.64 -19.86 23.62
CA ARG A 639 3.57 -18.44 23.94
C ARG A 639 2.12 -18.02 23.99
N PHE A 640 1.78 -17.22 24.99
CA PHE A 640 0.45 -16.69 25.18
C PHE A 640 0.49 -15.17 25.29
N THR A 641 -0.41 -14.49 24.62
CA THR A 641 -0.52 -13.03 24.68
C THR A 641 -1.98 -12.66 24.91
N ILE A 642 -2.25 -11.77 25.85
CA ILE A 642 -3.56 -11.09 26.00
C ILE A 642 -3.31 -9.61 25.83
N TYR A 643 -4.23 -8.93 25.20
CA TYR A 643 -4.17 -7.48 25.01
C TYR A 643 -5.55 -6.84 24.99
N ALA A 644 -5.60 -5.56 25.32
CA ALA A 644 -6.73 -4.69 25.12
C ALA A 644 -6.24 -3.34 24.61
N GLY A 645 -7.03 -2.70 23.78
CA GLY A 645 -6.66 -1.45 23.17
C GLY A 645 -7.84 -0.52 22.88
N ILE A 646 -7.47 0.71 22.57
CA ILE A 646 -8.39 1.80 22.24
C ILE A 646 -7.84 2.47 20.99
N ASP A 647 -8.65 2.54 19.94
CA ASP A 647 -8.39 3.39 18.78
C ASP A 647 -9.11 4.73 18.94
N ASN A 648 -8.51 5.80 18.42
CA ASN A 648 -9.04 7.17 18.52
C ASN A 648 -9.39 7.56 19.98
N LEU A 649 -8.43 7.44 20.90
CA LEU A 649 -8.60 7.76 22.32
C LEU A 649 -9.07 9.21 22.54
N LEU A 650 -8.69 10.14 21.67
CA LEU A 650 -9.07 11.56 21.72
C LEU A 650 -10.54 11.80 21.35
N ASP A 651 -11.23 10.78 20.85
CA ASP A 651 -12.63 10.82 20.40
C ASP A 651 -12.85 11.85 19.27
N GLU A 652 -11.88 11.96 18.39
CA GLU A 652 -11.91 12.88 17.26
C GLU A 652 -13.03 12.51 16.28
N SER A 653 -13.77 13.52 15.83
CA SER A 653 -14.73 13.39 14.73
C SER A 653 -14.06 13.80 13.44
N TYR A 654 -13.85 12.85 12.54
CA TYR A 654 -13.09 13.10 11.31
C TYR A 654 -13.64 12.31 10.12
N SER A 655 -13.27 12.76 8.94
CA SER A 655 -13.63 12.11 7.67
C SER A 655 -12.39 11.45 7.07
N LEU A 656 -12.54 10.22 6.62
CA LEU A 656 -11.48 9.42 6.03
C LEU A 656 -11.92 8.90 4.64
N GLY A 657 -11.02 8.94 3.65
CA GLY A 657 -11.36 8.54 2.29
C GLY A 657 -12.39 9.45 1.63
N ASN A 658 -12.21 10.75 1.76
CA ASN A 658 -13.09 11.77 1.19
C ASN A 658 -13.28 11.58 -0.32
N ASP A 659 -14.51 11.75 -0.80
CA ASP A 659 -14.81 11.74 -2.23
C ASP A 659 -14.37 13.06 -2.87
N ILE A 660 -13.48 12.98 -3.87
CA ILE A 660 -12.93 14.15 -4.54
C ILE A 660 -13.87 14.58 -5.67
N ASN A 661 -13.99 15.89 -5.90
CA ASN A 661 -14.82 16.49 -6.95
C ASN A 661 -16.26 15.96 -6.93
N ALA A 662 -16.79 15.71 -5.73
CA ALA A 662 -18.07 15.04 -5.55
C ALA A 662 -19.25 15.92 -5.96
N ALA A 663 -20.17 15.38 -6.75
CA ALA A 663 -21.41 16.04 -7.09
C ALA A 663 -22.27 16.31 -5.84
N GLY A 664 -22.88 17.50 -5.77
CA GLY A 664 -23.73 17.93 -4.66
C GLY A 664 -22.95 18.08 -3.35
N ASN A 665 -21.65 18.35 -3.40
CA ASN A 665 -20.77 18.57 -2.24
C ASN A 665 -20.76 17.40 -1.23
N ARG A 666 -20.97 16.16 -1.72
CA ARG A 666 -20.95 14.94 -0.90
C ARG A 666 -19.52 14.41 -0.78
N PHE A 667 -18.73 15.05 0.06
CA PHE A 667 -17.31 14.76 0.23
C PHE A 667 -16.99 13.85 1.41
N TYR A 668 -17.84 13.84 2.47
CA TYR A 668 -17.48 13.36 3.79
C TYR A 668 -17.84 11.88 4.00
N ASN A 669 -16.87 11.09 4.43
CA ASN A 669 -17.06 9.72 4.89
C ASN A 669 -16.61 9.64 6.35
N ALA A 670 -17.58 9.66 7.28
CA ALA A 670 -17.28 9.63 8.71
C ALA A 670 -16.53 8.36 9.10
N ALA A 671 -15.39 8.54 9.78
CA ALA A 671 -14.60 7.47 10.34
C ALA A 671 -15.01 7.15 11.79
N PRO A 672 -14.65 5.95 12.31
CA PRO A 672 -14.99 5.56 13.67
C PRO A 672 -14.44 6.53 14.71
N ARG A 673 -15.29 6.93 15.64
CA ARG A 673 -14.89 7.64 16.85
C ARG A 673 -14.18 6.67 17.80
N ARG A 674 -13.94 7.05 19.06
CA ARG A 674 -13.30 6.19 20.07
C ARG A 674 -13.93 4.81 20.06
N ASN A 675 -13.11 3.80 19.94
CA ASN A 675 -13.55 2.40 19.91
C ASN A 675 -12.56 1.50 20.64
N TYR A 676 -13.04 0.37 21.13
CA TYR A 676 -12.31 -0.51 22.02
C TYR A 676 -12.18 -1.90 21.39
N TYR A 677 -11.10 -2.58 21.71
CA TYR A 677 -10.89 -3.96 21.29
C TYR A 677 -10.08 -4.73 22.34
N ALA A 678 -10.24 -6.04 22.37
CA ALA A 678 -9.44 -6.94 23.16
C ALA A 678 -9.18 -8.22 22.39
N GLY A 679 -8.09 -8.90 22.70
CA GLY A 679 -7.75 -10.12 22.01
C GLY A 679 -6.81 -11.04 22.78
N VAL A 680 -6.75 -12.27 22.28
CA VAL A 680 -5.88 -13.32 22.77
C VAL A 680 -5.16 -13.98 21.60
N SER A 681 -3.86 -14.23 21.79
CA SER A 681 -3.04 -14.95 20.80
C SER A 681 -2.30 -16.09 21.48
N VAL A 682 -2.33 -17.24 20.84
CA VAL A 682 -1.61 -18.45 21.26
C VAL A 682 -0.67 -18.84 20.13
N GLN A 683 0.60 -19.03 20.45
CA GLN A 683 1.61 -19.46 19.49
C GLN A 683 2.37 -20.66 20.07
N TRP A 684 2.30 -21.78 19.38
CA TRP A 684 3.14 -22.93 19.66
C TRP A 684 4.30 -22.96 18.65
N ILE A 685 5.53 -22.97 19.14
CA ILE A 685 6.76 -23.01 18.32
C ILE A 685 7.45 -24.35 18.60
N LYS A 686 7.71 -25.11 17.53
CA LYS A 686 8.49 -26.35 17.63
C LYS A 686 9.91 -25.99 18.07
N GLN A 687 10.31 -26.42 19.26
CA GLN A 687 11.69 -26.27 19.71
C GLN A 687 12.59 -27.16 18.86
N LYS A 688 13.77 -26.67 18.48
CA LYS A 688 14.81 -27.52 17.94
C LYS A 688 15.25 -28.46 19.07
N LYS A 689 15.09 -29.77 18.85
CA LYS A 689 15.82 -30.78 19.61
C LYS A 689 17.31 -30.68 19.31
#